data_ac782808a41d92c93c0b5eccd956d33d
#
_entry.id   ac782808a41d92c93c0b5eccd956d33d
#
_cell.length_a   1.000
_cell.length_b   1.000
_cell.length_c   1.000
_cell.angle_alpha   90.00
_cell.angle_beta   90.00
_cell.angle_gamma   90.00
#
_symmetry.space_group_name_H-M   'P 1'
#
loop_
_entity.id
_entity.type
_entity.pdbx_description
1 polymer ?
#
loop_
_entity_poly.entity_id
_entity_poly.type
_entity_poly.pdbx_seq_one_letter_code
_entity_poly.pdbx_strand_id
1 'polypeptide(L)'
;NLIGSFAYRAGQLLVRSYENPLWGMVNLPKGFYALIREGRRKGTSSWSDRIVSLFTRKERNNAYEPFKPLKHPLGRRVRVAAIMDEFTQSCFAPEWHLDLLTKAGWQNEIEKNRPHFLFVESAWQGNGGEWRYKLTKFVADPSNELFNLIRYCRENRIPTVYWGKEDPPNFEVFVRAAKEFDYIFTTDEGCIERYQEACGHDNVFVLPFAAQPVLHNPAGRRNDPEKQVAFAGGWYTEKHPNRHKYLPMLLDAALESGLNLTVFNRFSDLSEKSQQKHLFPEKYAGNLHPKLDYQRMLTAYRHFPVFLNVNSVIDSSSMFSRRVFELLACGTSVVSSPSSGINKMLPGLVHMVANEGEARAALQKIKDDPFAAQLERHRAYREIMRNHTYGNRAADVVRQVVPQLLAAHSPPLVSVVLTTNRPDRVAGAIANFEKQNYVNKQLIVVLNNDAFDVTAVRGLIAHLDSAKVLSVPEDRTLAACLNLAMKEVDGTYWAKFDDDDLYGENYLSDALLAFQYTDAQVVGKAAYFAKFEGDDEIYLRHKGKDHQYMKRVCGGTLVVHNEVMRRVKFNEAVAKGADSEFLRSLQEVGIKVYSADPFNFVQVRSANPVSHTWEIDKKSYLQSSTPLQGRTVSNTVMV
;
A
#
# COMPACT_ATOMS: atom_id res chain seq x y z
N ASN A 1 -18.58 -52.19 19.00
CA ASN A 1 -19.75 -51.42 19.42
C ASN A 1 -19.84 -50.12 18.55
N LEU A 2 -20.54 -50.22 17.40
CA LEU A 2 -20.70 -49.12 16.43
C LEU A 2 -21.36 -47.88 17.08
N ILE A 3 -22.32 -48.07 17.97
CA ILE A 3 -23.11 -47.00 18.61
C ILE A 3 -22.27 -46.09 19.51
N GLY A 4 -21.17 -46.60 20.05
CA GLY A 4 -20.25 -45.81 20.88
C GLY A 4 -19.08 -45.19 20.14
N SER A 5 -18.97 -45.39 18.78
CA SER A 5 -17.85 -44.86 18.03
C SER A 5 -17.95 -43.33 17.85
N PHE A 6 -16.81 -42.65 17.84
CA PHE A 6 -16.71 -41.22 17.61
C PHE A 6 -17.40 -40.83 16.28
N ALA A 7 -17.20 -41.64 15.21
CA ALA A 7 -17.77 -41.39 13.90
C ALA A 7 -19.32 -41.45 13.89
N TYR A 8 -19.92 -42.41 14.61
CA TYR A 8 -21.34 -42.54 14.73
C TYR A 8 -21.98 -41.35 15.50
N ARG A 9 -21.38 -40.96 16.62
CA ARG A 9 -21.85 -39.82 17.43
C ARG A 9 -21.66 -38.48 16.73
N ALA A 10 -20.59 -38.31 15.96
CA ALA A 10 -20.38 -37.16 15.11
C ALA A 10 -21.40 -37.10 13.96
N GLY A 11 -21.70 -38.23 13.34
CA GLY A 11 -22.77 -38.37 12.33
C GLY A 11 -24.15 -37.99 12.87
N GLN A 12 -24.48 -38.43 14.08
CA GLN A 12 -25.76 -38.07 14.72
C GLN A 12 -25.87 -36.55 15.00
N LEU A 13 -24.80 -35.90 15.41
CA LEU A 13 -24.79 -34.43 15.60
C LEU A 13 -25.05 -33.70 14.29
N LEU A 14 -24.46 -34.17 13.18
CA LEU A 14 -24.67 -33.58 11.86
C LEU A 14 -26.11 -33.77 11.36
N VAL A 15 -26.67 -34.98 11.49
CA VAL A 15 -28.07 -35.28 11.08
C VAL A 15 -29.01 -34.41 11.91
N ARG A 16 -28.85 -34.32 13.22
CA ARG A 16 -29.70 -33.52 14.11
C ARG A 16 -29.60 -32.01 13.80
N SER A 17 -28.45 -31.55 13.34
CA SER A 17 -28.24 -30.15 12.94
C SER A 17 -28.88 -29.85 11.58
N TYR A 18 -28.93 -30.83 10.68
CA TYR A 18 -29.65 -30.75 9.41
C TYR A 18 -31.17 -30.72 9.61
N GLU A 19 -31.67 -31.55 10.50
CA GLU A 19 -33.10 -31.61 10.85
C GLU A 19 -33.61 -30.39 11.62
N ASN A 20 -32.72 -29.72 12.38
CA ASN A 20 -33.03 -28.51 13.12
C ASN A 20 -31.89 -27.47 13.02
N PRO A 21 -31.92 -26.59 11.99
CA PRO A 21 -30.85 -25.63 11.72
C PRO A 21 -30.55 -24.67 12.87
N LEU A 22 -31.57 -24.19 13.59
CA LEU A 22 -31.39 -23.29 14.74
C LEU A 22 -30.68 -23.99 15.91
N TRP A 23 -31.01 -25.24 16.19
CA TRP A 23 -30.32 -26.06 17.16
C TRP A 23 -28.87 -26.32 16.75
N GLY A 24 -28.64 -26.56 15.43
CA GLY A 24 -27.33 -26.78 14.86
C GLY A 24 -26.39 -25.57 15.00
N MET A 25 -26.87 -24.37 14.76
CA MET A 25 -26.06 -23.15 14.91
C MET A 25 -25.48 -22.96 16.31
N VAL A 26 -26.22 -23.34 17.35
CA VAL A 26 -25.82 -23.12 18.75
C VAL A 26 -25.09 -24.33 19.36
N ASN A 27 -25.52 -25.54 19.03
CA ASN A 27 -25.13 -26.76 19.75
C ASN A 27 -24.14 -27.64 18.97
N LEU A 28 -24.05 -27.53 17.64
CA LEU A 28 -23.10 -28.32 16.86
C LEU A 28 -21.64 -28.06 17.28
N PRO A 29 -21.18 -26.80 17.45
CA PRO A 29 -19.84 -26.53 17.93
C PRO A 29 -19.57 -27.09 19.34
N LYS A 30 -20.53 -26.93 20.25
CA LYS A 30 -20.42 -27.43 21.62
C LYS A 30 -20.40 -28.96 21.69
N GLY A 31 -21.24 -29.63 20.90
CA GLY A 31 -21.30 -31.07 20.80
C GLY A 31 -20.02 -31.69 20.23
N PHE A 32 -19.48 -31.10 19.19
CA PHE A 32 -18.18 -31.50 18.63
C PHE A 32 -17.05 -31.28 19.61
N TYR A 33 -16.99 -30.15 20.32
CA TYR A 33 -15.99 -29.88 21.34
C TYR A 33 -16.02 -30.90 22.49
N ALA A 34 -17.21 -31.29 22.94
CA ALA A 34 -17.38 -32.32 23.96
C ALA A 34 -16.87 -33.69 23.49
N LEU A 35 -17.16 -34.09 22.24
CA LEU A 35 -16.68 -35.33 21.63
C LEU A 35 -15.16 -35.38 21.51
N ILE A 36 -14.54 -34.26 21.12
CA ILE A 36 -13.09 -34.12 20.99
C ILE A 36 -12.41 -34.26 22.37
N ARG A 37 -12.98 -33.61 23.37
CA ARG A 37 -12.46 -33.70 24.76
C ARG A 37 -12.54 -35.14 25.31
N GLU A 38 -13.59 -35.88 24.96
CA GLU A 38 -13.76 -37.28 25.33
C GLU A 38 -12.78 -38.21 24.58
N GLY A 39 -12.56 -37.95 23.26
CA GLY A 39 -11.59 -38.69 22.44
C GLY A 39 -10.15 -38.55 22.95
N ARG A 40 -9.76 -37.37 23.38
CA ARG A 40 -8.44 -37.12 24.02
C ARG A 40 -8.26 -37.88 25.34
N ARG A 41 -9.31 -38.04 26.12
CA ARG A 41 -9.28 -38.84 27.36
C ARG A 41 -9.11 -40.34 27.12
N LYS A 42 -9.53 -40.85 25.95
CA LYS A 42 -9.51 -42.29 25.61
C LYS A 42 -8.33 -42.70 24.71
N GLY A 43 -7.36 -41.81 24.43
CA GLY A 43 -6.13 -42.15 23.71
C GLY A 43 -6.27 -42.43 22.22
N THR A 44 -7.42 -42.04 21.59
CA THR A 44 -7.68 -42.20 20.14
C THR A 44 -7.28 -40.92 19.39
N SER A 45 -5.99 -40.57 19.37
CA SER A 45 -5.51 -39.23 19.00
C SER A 45 -5.52 -38.90 17.51
N SER A 46 -5.41 -39.86 16.61
CA SER A 46 -5.13 -39.56 15.18
C SER A 46 -6.30 -38.94 14.39
N TRP A 47 -7.56 -39.32 14.65
CA TRP A 47 -8.72 -38.83 13.92
C TRP A 47 -9.33 -37.57 14.51
N SER A 48 -9.34 -37.43 15.82
CA SER A 48 -9.81 -36.22 16.50
C SER A 48 -8.95 -35.00 16.14
N ASP A 49 -7.63 -35.19 16.06
CA ASP A 49 -6.70 -34.12 15.72
C ASP A 49 -6.82 -33.68 14.26
N ARG A 50 -7.15 -34.62 13.34
CA ARG A 50 -7.45 -34.28 11.93
C ARG A 50 -8.75 -33.49 11.78
N ILE A 51 -9.81 -33.85 12.53
CA ILE A 51 -11.08 -33.11 12.48
C ILE A 51 -10.92 -31.73 13.13
N VAL A 52 -10.23 -31.62 14.25
CA VAL A 52 -9.90 -30.32 14.88
C VAL A 52 -9.07 -29.46 13.94
N SER A 53 -8.07 -30.06 13.27
CA SER A 53 -7.22 -29.32 12.31
C SER A 53 -8.03 -28.81 11.10
N LEU A 54 -9.04 -29.55 10.63
CA LEU A 54 -9.92 -29.13 9.53
C LEU A 54 -10.83 -27.95 9.94
N PHE A 55 -11.44 -28.00 11.11
CA PHE A 55 -12.32 -26.94 11.61
C PHE A 55 -11.52 -25.69 12.05
N THR A 56 -10.46 -25.85 12.82
CA THR A 56 -9.59 -24.73 13.20
C THR A 56 -8.86 -24.13 12.00
N ARG A 57 -8.56 -24.93 10.97
CA ARG A 57 -8.00 -24.44 9.69
C ARG A 57 -8.98 -23.54 8.93
N LYS A 58 -10.27 -23.92 8.90
CA LYS A 58 -11.33 -23.12 8.25
C LYS A 58 -11.61 -21.82 9.01
N GLU A 59 -11.67 -21.87 10.33
CA GLU A 59 -11.86 -20.67 11.19
C GLU A 59 -10.65 -19.74 11.15
N ARG A 60 -9.41 -20.27 11.17
CA ARG A 60 -8.18 -19.46 11.08
C ARG A 60 -8.02 -18.79 9.71
N ASN A 61 -8.48 -19.42 8.62
CA ASN A 61 -8.47 -18.80 7.30
C ASN A 61 -9.58 -17.74 7.13
N ASN A 62 -10.70 -17.87 7.82
CA ASN A 62 -11.78 -16.87 7.81
C ASN A 62 -11.44 -15.60 8.62
N ALA A 63 -10.35 -15.59 9.41
CA ALA A 63 -9.90 -14.41 10.14
C ALA A 63 -9.40 -13.27 9.22
N TYR A 64 -9.09 -13.57 7.95
CA TYR A 64 -8.60 -12.61 6.96
C TYR A 64 -9.50 -12.66 5.74
N GLU A 65 -10.37 -11.65 5.63
CA GLU A 65 -11.18 -11.48 4.42
C GLU A 65 -10.29 -11.20 3.20
N PRO A 66 -10.64 -11.69 2.00
CA PRO A 66 -9.93 -11.35 0.78
C PRO A 66 -9.92 -9.83 0.57
N PHE A 67 -8.75 -9.26 0.30
CA PHE A 67 -8.63 -7.84 -0.01
C PHE A 67 -9.31 -7.54 -1.33
N LYS A 68 -10.19 -6.53 -1.33
CA LYS A 68 -10.84 -6.01 -2.53
C LYS A 68 -10.27 -4.63 -2.84
N PRO A 69 -9.63 -4.44 -3.99
CA PRO A 69 -9.15 -3.12 -4.39
C PRO A 69 -10.27 -2.08 -4.39
N LEU A 70 -9.99 -0.90 -3.87
CA LEU A 70 -10.94 0.21 -3.79
C LEU A 70 -11.09 0.94 -5.13
N LYS A 71 -10.07 0.84 -5.99
CA LYS A 71 -10.04 1.41 -7.34
C LYS A 71 -9.90 0.29 -8.36
N HIS A 72 -10.74 0.32 -9.38
CA HIS A 72 -10.55 -0.56 -10.53
C HIS A 72 -9.54 0.06 -11.50
N PRO A 73 -8.56 -0.71 -11.98
CA PRO A 73 -7.63 -0.23 -13.00
C PRO A 73 -8.42 0.19 -14.26
N LEU A 74 -8.16 1.39 -14.73
CA LEU A 74 -8.66 1.83 -16.04
C LEU A 74 -7.70 1.32 -17.11
N GLY A 75 -8.22 0.83 -18.23
CA GLY A 75 -7.42 0.38 -19.37
C GLY A 75 -6.41 1.45 -19.80
N ARG A 76 -5.14 1.06 -19.87
CA ARG A 76 -4.03 1.97 -20.19
C ARG A 76 -3.77 2.01 -21.69
N ARG A 77 -3.13 3.11 -22.16
CA ARG A 77 -2.83 3.31 -23.58
C ARG A 77 -1.78 2.35 -24.13
N VAL A 78 -0.88 1.85 -23.30
CA VAL A 78 0.19 0.92 -23.71
C VAL A 78 -0.37 -0.49 -23.74
N ARG A 79 -0.48 -1.09 -24.94
CA ARG A 79 -0.90 -2.47 -25.15
C ARG A 79 0.32 -3.38 -25.14
N VAL A 80 0.28 -4.43 -24.33
CA VAL A 80 1.39 -5.35 -24.10
C VAL A 80 0.92 -6.78 -24.26
N ALA A 81 1.47 -7.50 -25.22
CA ALA A 81 1.34 -8.95 -25.27
C ALA A 81 2.22 -9.56 -24.18
N ALA A 82 1.70 -10.47 -23.37
CA ALA A 82 2.41 -10.88 -22.17
C ALA A 82 2.40 -12.39 -21.91
N ILE A 83 3.55 -12.88 -21.38
CA ILE A 83 3.70 -14.20 -20.75
C ILE A 83 4.27 -13.98 -19.36
N MET A 84 3.45 -14.15 -18.33
CA MET A 84 3.83 -13.89 -16.94
C MET A 84 2.96 -14.65 -15.95
N ASP A 85 3.43 -14.82 -14.72
CA ASP A 85 2.65 -15.47 -13.66
C ASP A 85 1.60 -14.51 -13.07
N GLU A 86 0.55 -15.05 -12.45
CA GLU A 86 -0.61 -14.35 -11.93
C GLU A 86 -0.28 -13.13 -11.06
N PHE A 87 0.77 -13.26 -10.23
CA PHE A 87 1.21 -12.16 -9.40
C PHE A 87 1.64 -10.94 -10.23
N THR A 88 2.50 -11.16 -11.23
CA THR A 88 3.02 -10.10 -12.11
C THR A 88 1.89 -9.50 -12.95
N GLN A 89 0.96 -10.34 -13.42
CA GLN A 89 -0.28 -9.88 -14.08
C GLN A 89 -1.03 -8.88 -13.21
N SER A 90 -1.28 -9.26 -11.95
CA SER A 90 -2.00 -8.39 -11.00
C SER A 90 -1.29 -7.06 -10.75
N CYS A 91 0.04 -7.04 -10.83
CA CYS A 91 0.84 -5.84 -10.61
C CYS A 91 0.94 -4.92 -11.83
N PHE A 92 1.00 -5.45 -13.06
CA PHE A 92 1.09 -4.64 -14.27
C PHE A 92 -0.26 -4.33 -14.93
N ALA A 93 -1.32 -5.10 -14.67
CA ALA A 93 -2.65 -4.84 -15.23
C ALA A 93 -3.19 -3.42 -14.94
N PRO A 94 -2.92 -2.77 -13.79
CA PRO A 94 -3.28 -1.37 -13.57
C PRO A 94 -2.50 -0.39 -14.45
N GLU A 95 -1.34 -0.77 -14.97
CA GLU A 95 -0.40 0.10 -15.69
C GLU A 95 -0.51 -0.06 -17.22
N TRP A 96 -0.73 -1.29 -17.68
CA TRP A 96 -0.79 -1.66 -19.09
C TRP A 96 -2.11 -2.32 -19.45
N HIS A 97 -2.51 -2.22 -20.73
CA HIS A 97 -3.48 -3.13 -21.30
C HIS A 97 -2.77 -4.44 -21.63
N LEU A 98 -2.97 -5.46 -20.78
CA LEU A 98 -2.30 -6.75 -20.90
C LEU A 98 -3.14 -7.71 -21.75
N ASP A 99 -2.54 -8.19 -22.85
CA ASP A 99 -3.03 -9.29 -23.66
C ASP A 99 -2.25 -10.55 -23.30
N LEU A 100 -2.83 -11.40 -22.43
CA LEU A 100 -2.20 -12.63 -21.97
C LEU A 100 -2.29 -13.68 -23.09
N LEU A 101 -1.16 -13.99 -23.71
CA LEU A 101 -1.11 -14.87 -24.87
C LEU A 101 -1.38 -16.34 -24.48
N THR A 102 -2.23 -17.00 -25.29
CA THR A 102 -2.38 -18.46 -25.25
C THR A 102 -1.38 -19.13 -26.17
N LYS A 103 -0.92 -20.32 -25.80
CA LYS A 103 0.05 -21.06 -26.62
C LYS A 103 -0.47 -21.41 -28.02
N ALA A 104 -1.76 -21.70 -28.13
CA ALA A 104 -2.37 -22.10 -29.41
C ALA A 104 -2.85 -20.91 -30.27
N GLY A 105 -3.14 -19.76 -29.65
CA GLY A 105 -3.80 -18.61 -30.30
C GLY A 105 -2.94 -17.36 -30.46
N TRP A 106 -1.72 -17.35 -29.94
CA TRP A 106 -0.89 -16.13 -29.81
C TRP A 106 -0.76 -15.33 -31.10
N GLN A 107 -0.66 -16.00 -32.26
CA GLN A 107 -0.50 -15.29 -33.53
C GLN A 107 -1.74 -14.44 -33.86
N ASN A 108 -2.91 -15.05 -33.83
CA ASN A 108 -4.19 -14.33 -34.06
C ASN A 108 -4.42 -13.23 -33.00
N GLU A 109 -4.02 -13.49 -31.75
CA GLU A 109 -4.14 -12.55 -30.64
C GLU A 109 -3.25 -11.30 -30.89
N ILE A 110 -2.01 -11.47 -31.35
CA ILE A 110 -1.11 -10.38 -31.73
C ILE A 110 -1.64 -9.59 -32.93
N GLU A 111 -2.06 -10.29 -33.99
CA GLU A 111 -2.60 -9.65 -35.20
C GLU A 111 -3.84 -8.78 -34.89
N LYS A 112 -4.73 -9.31 -34.03
CA LYS A 112 -5.95 -8.62 -33.59
C LYS A 112 -5.65 -7.43 -32.71
N ASN A 113 -4.81 -7.62 -31.67
CA ASN A 113 -4.63 -6.66 -30.59
C ASN A 113 -3.54 -5.63 -30.88
N ARG A 114 -2.62 -5.93 -31.81
CA ARG A 114 -1.51 -5.06 -32.24
C ARG A 114 -0.76 -4.46 -31.04
N PRO A 115 -0.08 -5.28 -30.22
CA PRO A 115 0.65 -4.81 -29.06
C PRO A 115 1.81 -3.90 -29.47
N HIS A 116 2.20 -3.00 -28.57
CA HIS A 116 3.37 -2.15 -28.79
C HIS A 116 4.67 -2.90 -28.55
N PHE A 117 4.66 -3.92 -27.69
CA PHE A 117 5.76 -4.85 -27.46
C PHE A 117 5.26 -6.14 -26.83
N LEU A 118 6.10 -7.19 -26.90
CA LEU A 118 5.94 -8.44 -26.17
C LEU A 118 6.73 -8.37 -24.86
N PHE A 119 6.11 -8.70 -23.72
CA PHE A 119 6.77 -8.77 -22.41
C PHE A 119 6.69 -10.19 -21.82
N VAL A 120 7.83 -10.80 -21.59
CA VAL A 120 7.95 -12.17 -21.07
C VAL A 120 8.81 -12.18 -19.81
N GLU A 121 8.28 -12.65 -18.70
CA GLU A 121 9.06 -12.81 -17.48
C GLU A 121 9.67 -14.22 -17.37
N SER A 122 10.68 -14.40 -16.50
CA SER A 122 11.25 -15.71 -16.14
C SER A 122 10.23 -16.58 -15.39
N ALA A 123 9.17 -16.99 -16.10
CA ALA A 123 8.05 -17.74 -15.54
C ALA A 123 8.25 -19.25 -15.61
N TRP A 124 7.91 -19.96 -14.51
CA TRP A 124 7.86 -21.42 -14.49
C TRP A 124 6.57 -21.96 -15.10
N GLN A 125 5.46 -21.26 -14.94
CA GLN A 125 4.14 -21.66 -15.42
C GLN A 125 3.70 -20.84 -16.63
N GLY A 126 3.78 -19.50 -16.53
CA GLY A 126 3.37 -18.55 -17.56
C GLY A 126 1.88 -18.66 -17.93
N ASN A 127 1.13 -17.56 -17.74
CA ASN A 127 -0.29 -17.43 -18.09
C ASN A 127 -1.14 -18.64 -17.63
N GLY A 128 -1.09 -18.95 -16.31
CA GLY A 128 -1.89 -20.03 -15.74
C GLY A 128 -1.45 -21.45 -16.14
N GLY A 129 -0.26 -21.62 -16.69
CA GLY A 129 0.29 -22.92 -17.12
C GLY A 129 0.29 -23.13 -18.64
N GLU A 130 -0.26 -22.20 -19.43
CA GLU A 130 -0.23 -22.24 -20.91
C GLU A 130 1.19 -22.37 -21.45
N TRP A 131 2.16 -21.68 -20.83
CA TRP A 131 3.57 -21.66 -21.23
C TRP A 131 4.47 -22.46 -20.30
N ARG A 132 3.91 -23.43 -19.58
CA ARG A 132 4.63 -24.24 -18.60
C ARG A 132 5.91 -24.83 -19.16
N TYR A 133 7.04 -24.53 -18.50
CA TYR A 133 8.40 -24.95 -18.85
C TYR A 133 8.92 -24.50 -20.22
N LYS A 134 8.22 -23.63 -20.97
CA LYS A 134 8.70 -23.19 -22.29
C LYS A 134 9.94 -22.31 -22.23
N LEU A 135 10.12 -21.56 -21.14
CA LEU A 135 11.34 -20.78 -20.89
C LEU A 135 12.47 -21.65 -20.33
N THR A 136 12.18 -22.52 -19.35
CA THR A 136 13.21 -23.32 -18.65
C THR A 136 13.75 -24.48 -19.50
N LYS A 137 12.96 -24.99 -20.44
CA LYS A 137 13.33 -26.00 -21.42
C LYS A 137 13.44 -25.40 -22.82
N PHE A 138 13.88 -24.15 -22.90
CA PHE A 138 13.97 -23.43 -24.16
C PHE A 138 15.02 -24.05 -25.09
N VAL A 139 14.64 -24.20 -26.36
CA VAL A 139 15.52 -24.51 -27.50
C VAL A 139 15.20 -23.53 -28.62
N ALA A 140 16.25 -23.03 -29.29
CA ALA A 140 16.11 -22.02 -30.33
C ALA A 140 15.84 -22.69 -31.71
N ASP A 141 14.73 -23.41 -31.79
CA ASP A 141 14.26 -24.05 -33.01
C ASP A 141 12.73 -24.04 -33.14
N PRO A 142 12.15 -24.31 -34.33
CA PRO A 142 10.71 -24.27 -34.56
C PRO A 142 9.86 -25.23 -33.72
N SER A 143 10.44 -26.19 -33.01
CA SER A 143 9.71 -27.09 -32.09
C SER A 143 9.33 -26.38 -30.79
N ASN A 144 9.96 -25.24 -30.51
CA ASN A 144 9.64 -24.41 -29.35
C ASN A 144 8.71 -23.23 -29.73
N GLU A 145 7.49 -23.26 -29.22
CA GLU A 145 6.47 -22.25 -29.52
C GLU A 145 6.87 -20.82 -29.10
N LEU A 146 7.64 -20.69 -28.02
CA LEU A 146 8.17 -19.39 -27.60
C LEU A 146 9.19 -18.84 -28.62
N PHE A 147 10.02 -19.69 -29.20
CA PHE A 147 10.93 -19.28 -30.27
C PHE A 147 10.16 -18.77 -31.50
N ASN A 148 9.10 -19.49 -31.91
CA ASN A 148 8.25 -19.05 -33.02
C ASN A 148 7.59 -17.70 -32.75
N LEU A 149 7.07 -17.50 -31.53
CA LEU A 149 6.49 -16.22 -31.11
C LEU A 149 7.51 -15.07 -31.18
N ILE A 150 8.72 -15.26 -30.63
CA ILE A 150 9.77 -14.23 -30.63
C ILE A 150 10.16 -13.89 -32.07
N ARG A 151 10.38 -14.92 -32.91
CA ARG A 151 10.70 -14.75 -34.34
C ARG A 151 9.61 -13.98 -35.06
N TYR A 152 8.35 -14.33 -34.87
CA TYR A 152 7.23 -13.62 -35.46
C TYR A 152 7.19 -12.14 -35.04
N CYS A 153 7.39 -11.85 -33.76
CA CYS A 153 7.47 -10.48 -33.27
C CYS A 153 8.59 -9.69 -33.97
N ARG A 154 9.78 -10.28 -34.11
CA ARG A 154 10.93 -9.68 -34.80
C ARG A 154 10.63 -9.40 -36.29
N GLU A 155 10.04 -10.35 -37.00
CA GLU A 155 9.61 -10.20 -38.41
C GLU A 155 8.58 -9.08 -38.59
N ASN A 156 7.72 -8.87 -37.59
CA ASN A 156 6.67 -7.83 -37.59
C ASN A 156 7.08 -6.53 -36.86
N ARG A 157 8.37 -6.36 -36.51
CA ARG A 157 8.91 -5.18 -35.84
C ARG A 157 8.22 -4.87 -34.52
N ILE A 158 7.80 -5.88 -33.78
CA ILE A 158 7.27 -5.80 -32.42
C ILE A 158 8.43 -6.04 -31.47
N PRO A 159 8.89 -5.05 -30.69
CA PRO A 159 9.98 -5.23 -29.73
C PRO A 159 9.68 -6.33 -28.73
N THR A 160 10.69 -7.12 -28.40
CA THR A 160 10.58 -8.22 -27.43
C THR A 160 11.35 -7.91 -26.17
N VAL A 161 10.69 -8.05 -25.03
CA VAL A 161 11.21 -7.72 -23.70
C VAL A 161 11.21 -8.95 -22.82
N TYR A 162 12.35 -9.27 -22.22
CA TYR A 162 12.49 -10.30 -21.21
C TYR A 162 12.72 -9.68 -19.84
N TRP A 163 12.11 -10.22 -18.78
CA TRP A 163 12.34 -9.82 -17.40
C TRP A 163 12.79 -10.97 -16.51
N GLY A 164 14.06 -10.95 -16.09
CA GLY A 164 14.68 -11.91 -15.18
C GLY A 164 14.32 -11.64 -13.71
N LYS A 165 13.11 -11.98 -13.29
CA LYS A 165 12.69 -11.83 -11.89
C LYS A 165 13.25 -12.91 -10.94
N GLU A 166 13.76 -14.00 -11.51
CA GLU A 166 14.34 -15.13 -10.78
C GLU A 166 15.86 -15.00 -10.59
N ASP A 167 16.45 -13.87 -11.01
CA ASP A 167 17.87 -13.57 -10.86
C ASP A 167 18.23 -13.22 -9.39
N PRO A 168 19.47 -13.47 -8.97
CA PRO A 168 20.51 -14.22 -9.68
C PRO A 168 20.40 -15.76 -9.53
N PRO A 169 19.59 -16.35 -8.60
CA PRO A 169 19.67 -17.78 -8.28
C PRO A 169 19.36 -18.71 -9.44
N ASN A 170 18.50 -18.28 -10.35
CA ASN A 170 18.05 -19.11 -11.49
C ASN A 170 18.50 -18.55 -12.85
N PHE A 171 19.50 -17.69 -12.89
CA PHE A 171 20.04 -17.10 -14.13
C PHE A 171 20.34 -18.16 -15.20
N GLU A 172 21.10 -19.21 -14.85
CA GLU A 172 21.51 -20.27 -15.79
C GLU A 172 20.33 -21.06 -16.38
N VAL A 173 19.21 -21.09 -15.66
CA VAL A 173 18.00 -21.78 -16.13
C VAL A 173 17.32 -21.00 -17.26
N PHE A 174 17.33 -19.68 -17.15
CA PHE A 174 16.52 -18.80 -18.02
C PHE A 174 17.32 -18.07 -19.10
N VAL A 175 18.64 -17.94 -18.96
CA VAL A 175 19.49 -17.18 -19.90
C VAL A 175 19.38 -17.68 -21.33
N ARG A 176 19.14 -18.98 -21.55
CA ARG A 176 18.97 -19.54 -22.90
C ARG A 176 17.80 -18.94 -23.65
N ALA A 177 16.68 -18.71 -22.97
CA ALA A 177 15.53 -18.03 -23.55
C ALA A 177 15.78 -16.52 -23.70
N ALA A 178 16.41 -15.91 -22.67
CA ALA A 178 16.67 -14.47 -22.65
C ALA A 178 17.49 -13.98 -23.85
N LYS A 179 18.42 -14.79 -24.38
CA LYS A 179 19.26 -14.48 -25.55
C LYS A 179 18.49 -14.12 -26.82
N GLU A 180 17.25 -14.54 -26.91
CA GLU A 180 16.42 -14.30 -28.09
C GLU A 180 15.64 -12.97 -28.05
N PHE A 181 15.73 -12.22 -26.96
CA PHE A 181 14.96 -10.99 -26.78
C PHE A 181 15.79 -9.74 -27.11
N ASP A 182 15.12 -8.67 -27.58
CA ASP A 182 15.75 -7.41 -27.97
C ASP A 182 16.14 -6.56 -26.77
N TYR A 183 15.37 -6.67 -25.66
CA TYR A 183 15.57 -5.93 -24.42
C TYR A 183 15.51 -6.88 -23.22
N ILE A 184 16.48 -6.77 -22.35
CA ILE A 184 16.57 -7.56 -21.13
C ILE A 184 16.42 -6.65 -19.91
N PHE A 185 15.53 -7.01 -19.01
CA PHE A 185 15.44 -6.42 -17.68
C PHE A 185 15.77 -7.49 -16.64
N THR A 186 16.54 -7.13 -15.63
CA THR A 186 16.89 -8.03 -14.53
C THR A 186 16.59 -7.40 -13.19
N THR A 187 16.21 -8.19 -12.19
CA THR A 187 16.06 -7.70 -10.81
C THR A 187 17.39 -7.48 -10.11
N ASP A 188 18.47 -8.09 -10.62
CA ASP A 188 19.80 -8.04 -10.02
C ASP A 188 20.81 -7.29 -10.90
N GLU A 189 21.28 -6.14 -10.41
CA GLU A 189 22.30 -5.32 -11.07
C GLU A 189 23.57 -6.15 -11.41
N GLY A 190 23.94 -7.10 -10.56
CA GLY A 190 25.08 -7.99 -10.79
C GLY A 190 24.91 -8.97 -11.97
N CYS A 191 23.70 -9.08 -12.55
CA CYS A 191 23.47 -9.90 -13.73
C CYS A 191 23.60 -9.14 -15.06
N ILE A 192 23.79 -7.79 -15.05
CA ILE A 192 23.86 -6.98 -16.28
C ILE A 192 24.96 -7.48 -17.22
N GLU A 193 26.22 -7.49 -16.77
CA GLU A 193 27.35 -7.91 -17.59
C GLU A 193 27.17 -9.34 -18.12
N ARG A 194 26.67 -10.25 -17.29
CA ARG A 194 26.40 -11.64 -17.68
C ARG A 194 25.35 -11.73 -18.81
N TYR A 195 24.31 -10.90 -18.78
CA TYR A 195 23.32 -10.82 -19.86
C TYR A 195 23.92 -10.18 -21.11
N GLN A 196 24.70 -9.11 -20.99
CA GLN A 196 25.37 -8.46 -22.12
C GLN A 196 26.27 -9.45 -22.87
N GLU A 197 27.11 -10.19 -22.14
CA GLU A 197 27.94 -11.25 -22.71
C GLU A 197 27.11 -12.36 -23.36
N ALA A 198 26.04 -12.80 -22.68
CA ALA A 198 25.22 -13.90 -23.16
C ALA A 198 24.38 -13.55 -24.39
N CYS A 199 23.84 -12.33 -24.44
CA CYS A 199 22.93 -11.84 -25.50
C CYS A 199 23.66 -11.15 -26.65
N GLY A 200 24.89 -10.67 -26.44
CA GLY A 200 25.69 -9.97 -27.45
C GLY A 200 25.18 -8.56 -27.76
N HIS A 201 24.48 -7.92 -26.83
CA HIS A 201 24.00 -6.53 -26.96
C HIS A 201 23.89 -5.83 -25.60
N ASP A 202 23.86 -4.47 -25.61
CA ASP A 202 23.86 -3.64 -24.41
C ASP A 202 22.45 -3.24 -23.92
N ASN A 203 21.37 -3.71 -24.55
CA ASN A 203 20.00 -3.41 -24.14
C ASN A 203 19.61 -4.21 -22.89
N VAL A 204 20.38 -4.04 -21.82
CA VAL A 204 20.22 -4.74 -20.54
C VAL A 204 20.09 -3.71 -19.41
N PHE A 205 19.00 -3.78 -18.63
CA PHE A 205 18.62 -2.80 -17.66
C PHE A 205 18.20 -3.42 -16.33
N VAL A 206 18.35 -2.69 -15.23
CA VAL A 206 17.81 -3.11 -13.93
C VAL A 206 16.32 -2.77 -13.84
N LEU A 207 15.49 -3.74 -13.45
CA LEU A 207 14.08 -3.57 -13.14
C LEU A 207 13.74 -4.29 -11.83
N PRO A 208 13.93 -3.66 -10.68
CA PRO A 208 13.65 -4.26 -9.38
C PRO A 208 12.17 -4.51 -9.17
N PHE A 209 11.83 -5.34 -8.19
CA PHE A 209 10.47 -5.44 -7.66
C PHE A 209 9.94 -4.08 -7.18
N ALA A 210 8.65 -4.00 -6.99
CA ALA A 210 7.97 -2.79 -6.57
C ALA A 210 6.66 -3.10 -5.82
N ALA A 211 5.96 -2.07 -5.37
CA ALA A 211 4.58 -2.17 -4.91
C ALA A 211 3.59 -1.78 -6.01
N GLN A 212 2.40 -2.38 -6.01
CA GLN A 212 1.28 -1.92 -6.81
C GLN A 212 0.29 -1.15 -5.92
N PRO A 213 0.13 0.16 -6.08
CA PRO A 213 -0.72 0.98 -5.20
C PRO A 213 -2.15 0.48 -5.06
N VAL A 214 -2.75 -0.06 -6.13
CA VAL A 214 -4.11 -0.62 -6.10
C VAL A 214 -4.22 -1.83 -5.17
N LEU A 215 -3.14 -2.60 -5.01
CA LEU A 215 -3.07 -3.79 -4.17
C LEU A 215 -2.41 -3.50 -2.81
N HIS A 216 -1.29 -2.77 -2.83
CA HIS A 216 -0.43 -2.52 -1.68
C HIS A 216 -0.61 -1.06 -1.25
N ASN A 217 -1.45 -0.84 -0.28
CA ASN A 217 -1.78 0.47 0.26
C ASN A 217 -2.33 0.34 1.69
N PRO A 218 -2.38 1.40 2.48
CA PRO A 218 -2.81 1.33 3.88
C PRO A 218 -4.33 1.34 4.08
N ALA A 219 -5.15 1.39 3.02
CA ALA A 219 -6.60 1.47 3.16
C ALA A 219 -7.17 0.28 3.94
N GLY A 220 -7.99 0.56 4.95
CA GLY A 220 -8.57 -0.45 5.82
C GLY A 220 -7.59 -1.04 6.84
N ARG A 221 -6.43 -0.40 7.07
CA ARG A 221 -5.50 -0.77 8.13
C ARG A 221 -6.21 -0.80 9.48
N ARG A 222 -5.92 -1.82 10.30
CA ARG A 222 -6.49 -1.98 11.63
C ARG A 222 -5.38 -2.14 12.68
N ASN A 223 -5.57 -1.55 13.83
CA ASN A 223 -4.73 -1.80 15.00
C ASN A 223 -5.44 -2.85 15.86
N ASP A 224 -5.00 -4.10 15.74
CA ASP A 224 -5.48 -5.23 16.53
C ASP A 224 -4.40 -5.56 17.57
N PRO A 225 -4.67 -5.40 18.88
CA PRO A 225 -3.68 -5.68 19.93
C PRO A 225 -3.15 -7.12 19.93
N GLU A 226 -3.94 -8.06 19.43
CA GLU A 226 -3.55 -9.48 19.33
C GLU A 226 -2.61 -9.76 18.16
N LYS A 227 -2.56 -8.88 17.16
CA LYS A 227 -1.75 -9.03 15.96
C LYS A 227 -0.53 -8.13 16.04
N GLN A 228 0.57 -8.63 16.56
CA GLN A 228 1.76 -7.81 16.82
C GLN A 228 2.87 -8.04 15.80
N VAL A 229 3.32 -9.29 15.62
CA VAL A 229 4.40 -9.63 14.70
C VAL A 229 3.97 -10.79 13.79
N ALA A 230 4.25 -10.70 12.51
CA ALA A 230 4.01 -11.79 11.58
C ALA A 230 5.26 -12.17 10.78
N PHE A 231 5.30 -13.43 10.37
CA PHE A 231 6.18 -13.95 9.34
C PHE A 231 5.35 -14.75 8.33
N ALA A 232 5.63 -14.62 7.04
CA ALA A 232 5.01 -15.44 6.02
C ALA A 232 6.09 -16.07 5.15
N GLY A 233 6.20 -17.39 5.18
CA GLY A 233 7.24 -18.09 4.43
C GLY A 233 7.31 -19.57 4.77
N GLY A 234 8.32 -20.23 4.22
CA GLY A 234 8.60 -21.63 4.49
C GLY A 234 9.88 -21.80 5.29
N TRP A 235 9.94 -22.92 6.00
CA TRP A 235 11.17 -23.48 6.53
C TRP A 235 11.83 -24.34 5.46
N TYR A 236 13.15 -24.24 5.33
CA TYR A 236 13.93 -25.03 4.39
C TYR A 236 15.05 -25.74 5.16
N THR A 237 15.25 -27.04 4.94
CA THR A 237 16.29 -27.81 5.62
C THR A 237 17.58 -27.94 4.81
N GLU A 238 17.49 -27.84 3.47
CA GLU A 238 18.61 -28.12 2.57
C GLU A 238 19.03 -26.95 1.68
N LYS A 239 18.14 -25.93 1.55
CA LYS A 239 18.36 -24.80 0.62
C LYS A 239 18.43 -23.48 1.38
N HIS A 240 19.11 -22.49 0.77
CA HIS A 240 19.19 -21.11 1.26
C HIS A 240 19.89 -20.96 2.62
N PRO A 241 21.22 -21.12 2.71
CA PRO A 241 21.97 -21.09 3.97
C PRO A 241 21.74 -19.82 4.80
N ASN A 242 21.59 -18.65 4.17
CA ASN A 242 21.27 -17.41 4.87
C ASN A 242 19.94 -17.50 5.64
N ARG A 243 18.96 -18.23 5.11
CA ARG A 243 17.69 -18.43 5.82
C ARG A 243 17.83 -19.31 7.04
N HIS A 244 18.71 -20.32 7.01
CA HIS A 244 18.99 -21.17 8.18
C HIS A 244 19.60 -20.38 9.34
N LYS A 245 20.42 -19.36 9.02
CA LYS A 245 21.03 -18.49 10.01
C LYS A 245 20.03 -17.49 10.56
N TYR A 246 19.32 -16.77 9.69
CA TYR A 246 18.58 -15.58 10.07
C TYR A 246 17.11 -15.82 10.41
N LEU A 247 16.46 -16.87 9.90
CA LEU A 247 15.06 -17.13 10.21
C LEU A 247 14.84 -17.53 11.67
N PRO A 248 15.61 -18.48 12.26
CA PRO A 248 15.52 -18.77 13.69
C PRO A 248 15.76 -17.54 14.55
N MET A 249 16.82 -16.77 14.25
CA MET A 249 17.17 -15.55 14.96
C MET A 249 16.01 -14.55 15.04
N LEU A 250 15.32 -14.30 13.92
CA LEU A 250 14.19 -13.37 13.88
C LEU A 250 12.96 -13.90 14.64
N LEU A 251 12.65 -15.20 14.53
CA LEU A 251 11.52 -15.82 15.22
C LEU A 251 11.75 -15.89 16.72
N ASP A 252 12.96 -16.26 17.14
CA ASP A 252 13.33 -16.34 18.55
C ASP A 252 13.30 -14.95 19.20
N ALA A 253 13.86 -13.94 18.54
CA ALA A 253 13.80 -12.57 19.02
C ALA A 253 12.35 -12.07 19.22
N ALA A 254 11.42 -12.46 18.35
CA ALA A 254 10.00 -12.09 18.49
C ALA A 254 9.35 -12.80 19.71
N LEU A 255 9.62 -14.09 19.92
CA LEU A 255 9.12 -14.84 21.06
C LEU A 255 9.67 -14.30 22.38
N GLU A 256 10.99 -14.06 22.45
CA GLU A 256 11.66 -13.57 23.66
C GLU A 256 11.28 -12.12 24.01
N SER A 257 10.86 -11.32 23.03
CA SER A 257 10.31 -9.98 23.26
C SER A 257 8.87 -10.00 23.84
N GLY A 258 8.30 -11.19 24.06
CA GLY A 258 6.93 -11.35 24.57
C GLY A 258 5.87 -10.81 23.63
N LEU A 259 6.14 -10.81 22.30
CA LEU A 259 5.20 -10.39 21.28
C LEU A 259 4.43 -11.58 20.72
N ASN A 260 3.16 -11.37 20.41
CA ASN A 260 2.34 -12.39 19.74
C ASN A 260 2.83 -12.60 18.32
N LEU A 261 3.59 -13.69 18.10
CA LEU A 261 4.11 -14.09 16.80
C LEU A 261 3.09 -14.94 16.04
N THR A 262 2.85 -14.61 14.78
CA THR A 262 2.05 -15.39 13.83
C THR A 262 2.92 -15.81 12.64
N VAL A 263 3.02 -17.11 12.38
CA VAL A 263 3.81 -17.67 11.27
C VAL A 263 2.88 -18.29 10.23
N PHE A 264 2.69 -17.64 9.08
CA PHE A 264 1.94 -18.21 7.95
C PHE A 264 2.85 -19.17 7.18
N ASN A 265 2.66 -20.47 7.43
CA ASN A 265 3.49 -21.53 6.84
C ASN A 265 3.14 -21.75 5.36
N ARG A 266 4.05 -21.38 4.46
CA ARG A 266 3.88 -21.53 3.00
C ARG A 266 3.59 -22.97 2.56
N PHE A 267 4.08 -23.97 3.30
CA PHE A 267 4.02 -25.38 2.96
C PHE A 267 2.96 -26.17 3.73
N SER A 268 2.05 -25.49 4.41
CA SER A 268 1.03 -26.13 5.25
C SER A 268 0.03 -27.02 4.49
N ASP A 269 -0.08 -26.90 3.18
CA ASP A 269 -1.00 -27.66 2.31
C ASP A 269 -0.31 -28.75 1.48
N LEU A 270 1.00 -28.93 1.64
CA LEU A 270 1.71 -30.07 1.03
C LEU A 270 1.33 -31.39 1.68
N SER A 271 1.52 -32.50 0.96
CA SER A 271 1.41 -33.85 1.52
C SER A 271 2.41 -34.08 2.67
N GLU A 272 2.09 -34.90 3.64
CA GLU A 272 2.93 -35.20 4.81
C GLU A 272 4.38 -35.56 4.41
N LYS A 273 4.55 -36.39 3.37
CA LYS A 273 5.88 -36.76 2.84
C LYS A 273 6.66 -35.55 2.31
N SER A 274 5.99 -34.61 1.67
CA SER A 274 6.62 -33.39 1.13
C SER A 274 6.86 -32.34 2.21
N GLN A 275 6.06 -32.33 3.28
CA GLN A 275 6.23 -31.42 4.40
C GLN A 275 7.47 -31.72 5.24
N GLN A 276 7.96 -32.97 5.29
CA GLN A 276 9.11 -33.36 6.13
C GLN A 276 10.34 -32.49 5.91
N LYS A 277 10.58 -32.03 4.67
CA LYS A 277 11.70 -31.15 4.33
C LYS A 277 11.45 -29.67 4.68
N HIS A 278 10.26 -29.35 5.22
CA HIS A 278 9.80 -28.00 5.46
C HIS A 278 9.19 -27.81 6.86
N LEU A 279 9.46 -28.74 7.77
CA LEU A 279 8.94 -28.69 9.14
C LEU A 279 9.64 -27.58 9.93
N PHE A 280 8.85 -26.70 10.50
CA PHE A 280 9.33 -25.77 11.50
C PHE A 280 9.70 -26.51 12.79
N PRO A 281 10.74 -26.11 13.52
CA PRO A 281 11.04 -26.62 14.86
C PRO A 281 9.83 -26.57 15.79
N GLU A 282 9.72 -27.57 16.68
CA GLU A 282 8.58 -27.75 17.61
C GLU A 282 8.30 -26.52 18.47
N LYS A 283 9.34 -25.78 18.85
CA LYS A 283 9.20 -24.54 19.64
C LYS A 283 8.31 -23.46 18.99
N TYR A 284 8.08 -23.53 17.67
CA TYR A 284 7.20 -22.61 16.95
C TYR A 284 5.80 -23.17 16.68
N ALA A 285 5.52 -24.42 17.06
CA ALA A 285 4.27 -25.12 16.71
C ALA A 285 3.01 -24.34 17.08
N GLY A 286 3.01 -23.68 18.24
CA GLY A 286 1.90 -22.85 18.73
C GLY A 286 1.64 -21.58 17.90
N ASN A 287 2.63 -21.13 17.13
CA ASN A 287 2.58 -19.90 16.33
C ASN A 287 2.26 -20.17 14.85
N LEU A 288 2.23 -21.45 14.43
CA LEU A 288 2.02 -21.81 13.03
C LEU A 288 0.56 -21.66 12.63
N HIS A 289 0.37 -20.95 11.51
CA HIS A 289 -0.92 -20.78 10.85
C HIS A 289 -0.84 -21.34 9.43
N PRO A 290 -1.97 -21.78 8.86
CA PRO A 290 -2.02 -22.19 7.46
C PRO A 290 -1.59 -21.05 6.53
N LYS A 291 -1.05 -21.41 5.37
CA LYS A 291 -0.77 -20.46 4.31
C LYS A 291 -2.04 -19.69 3.93
N LEU A 292 -1.91 -18.41 3.69
CA LEU A 292 -2.95 -17.58 3.10
C LEU A 292 -2.78 -17.54 1.58
N ASP A 293 -3.88 -17.51 0.85
CA ASP A 293 -3.86 -17.05 -0.54
C ASP A 293 -3.43 -15.58 -0.61
N TYR A 294 -3.06 -15.11 -1.80
CA TYR A 294 -2.49 -13.77 -1.95
C TYR A 294 -3.47 -12.67 -1.51
N GLN A 295 -4.76 -12.77 -1.84
CA GLN A 295 -5.75 -11.75 -1.48
C GLN A 295 -5.93 -11.63 0.04
N ARG A 296 -5.91 -12.76 0.76
CA ARG A 296 -5.94 -12.75 2.23
C ARG A 296 -4.62 -12.28 2.84
N MET A 297 -3.49 -12.58 2.19
CA MET A 297 -2.18 -12.07 2.61
C MET A 297 -2.13 -10.55 2.53
N LEU A 298 -2.72 -9.92 1.50
CA LEU A 298 -2.84 -8.47 1.40
C LEU A 298 -3.60 -7.87 2.59
N THR A 299 -4.62 -8.54 3.10
CA THR A 299 -5.33 -8.14 4.33
C THR A 299 -4.43 -8.30 5.55
N ALA A 300 -3.70 -9.41 5.66
CA ALA A 300 -2.76 -9.64 6.76
C ALA A 300 -1.67 -8.55 6.82
N TYR A 301 -1.13 -8.10 5.69
CA TYR A 301 -0.15 -7.01 5.65
C TYR A 301 -0.64 -5.73 6.36
N ARG A 302 -1.94 -5.43 6.31
CA ARG A 302 -2.54 -4.25 6.95
C ARG A 302 -2.88 -4.45 8.43
N HIS A 303 -3.00 -5.69 8.88
CA HIS A 303 -3.42 -6.01 10.23
C HIS A 303 -2.26 -6.16 11.21
N PHE A 304 -1.06 -6.45 10.73
CA PHE A 304 0.12 -6.55 11.59
C PHE A 304 0.94 -5.26 11.54
N PRO A 305 1.31 -4.69 12.68
CA PRO A 305 2.20 -3.53 12.71
C PRO A 305 3.64 -3.87 12.28
N VAL A 306 4.06 -5.13 12.43
CA VAL A 306 5.40 -5.60 12.11
C VAL A 306 5.35 -6.90 11.32
N PHE A 307 6.17 -6.99 10.28
CA PHE A 307 6.48 -8.24 9.57
C PHE A 307 7.98 -8.52 9.61
N LEU A 308 8.32 -9.79 9.86
CA LEU A 308 9.68 -10.28 9.75
C LEU A 308 9.98 -10.64 8.29
N ASN A 309 11.15 -10.26 7.81
CA ASN A 309 11.64 -10.62 6.48
C ASN A 309 13.01 -11.29 6.56
N VAL A 310 13.18 -12.36 5.79
CA VAL A 310 14.47 -13.05 5.67
C VAL A 310 14.87 -13.13 4.20
N ASN A 311 16.07 -12.66 3.88
CA ASN A 311 16.61 -12.64 2.53
C ASN A 311 17.39 -13.93 2.25
N SER A 312 17.17 -14.52 1.06
CA SER A 312 17.95 -15.66 0.59
C SER A 312 19.26 -15.19 -0.08
N VAL A 313 19.19 -14.08 -0.79
CA VAL A 313 20.31 -13.36 -1.40
C VAL A 313 20.54 -12.09 -0.56
N ILE A 314 21.75 -11.88 -0.08
CA ILE A 314 22.09 -10.75 0.81
C ILE A 314 23.03 -9.74 0.15
N ASP A 315 23.77 -10.17 -0.88
CA ASP A 315 24.85 -9.39 -1.48
C ASP A 315 24.42 -8.61 -2.74
N SER A 316 23.23 -8.90 -3.29
CA SER A 316 22.70 -8.14 -4.43
C SER A 316 22.38 -6.70 -4.04
N SER A 317 22.80 -5.75 -4.88
CA SER A 317 22.59 -4.31 -4.67
C SER A 317 21.19 -3.84 -5.06
N SER A 318 20.39 -4.66 -5.74
CA SER A 318 19.06 -4.28 -6.25
C SER A 318 17.98 -5.37 -6.05
N MET A 319 18.38 -6.65 -5.81
CA MET A 319 17.46 -7.75 -5.64
C MET A 319 17.29 -8.12 -4.16
N PHE A 320 16.08 -8.09 -3.66
CA PHE A 320 15.65 -8.59 -2.36
C PHE A 320 14.17 -8.99 -2.42
N SER A 321 13.65 -9.48 -1.31
CA SER A 321 12.25 -9.93 -1.25
C SER A 321 11.29 -8.80 -1.66
N ARG A 322 10.50 -9.01 -2.73
CA ARG A 322 9.45 -8.08 -3.18
C ARG A 322 8.50 -7.66 -2.06
N ARG A 323 8.27 -8.56 -1.08
CA ARG A 323 7.38 -8.32 0.07
C ARG A 323 7.79 -7.10 0.88
N VAL A 324 9.05 -6.70 0.88
CA VAL A 324 9.49 -5.49 1.57
C VAL A 324 8.77 -4.27 1.00
N PHE A 325 8.73 -4.12 -0.33
CA PHE A 325 7.98 -3.04 -0.98
C PHE A 325 6.48 -3.11 -0.65
N GLU A 326 5.89 -4.31 -0.72
CA GLU A 326 4.46 -4.54 -0.46
C GLU A 326 4.06 -4.13 0.97
N LEU A 327 4.86 -4.53 1.96
CA LEU A 327 4.63 -4.25 3.37
C LEU A 327 4.77 -2.76 3.69
N LEU A 328 5.84 -2.13 3.22
CA LEU A 328 6.06 -0.69 3.42
C LEU A 328 4.95 0.14 2.78
N ALA A 329 4.51 -0.21 1.57
CA ALA A 329 3.36 0.42 0.92
C ALA A 329 2.06 0.25 1.71
N CYS A 330 1.87 -0.87 2.43
CA CYS A 330 0.74 -1.09 3.34
C CYS A 330 0.90 -0.36 4.69
N GLY A 331 1.98 0.37 4.90
CA GLY A 331 2.28 1.05 6.16
C GLY A 331 2.66 0.09 7.29
N THR A 332 3.36 -0.99 7.00
CA THR A 332 3.78 -2.03 7.96
C THR A 332 5.28 -1.99 8.15
N SER A 333 5.76 -1.95 9.40
CA SER A 333 7.18 -1.99 9.72
C SER A 333 7.79 -3.33 9.31
N VAL A 334 9.00 -3.31 8.79
CA VAL A 334 9.74 -4.52 8.40
C VAL A 334 10.99 -4.64 9.26
N VAL A 335 11.15 -5.78 9.94
CA VAL A 335 12.39 -6.19 10.59
C VAL A 335 13.00 -7.28 9.71
N SER A 336 14.18 -7.03 9.16
CA SER A 336 14.77 -7.85 8.10
C SER A 336 16.18 -8.31 8.42
N SER A 337 16.52 -9.53 7.99
CA SER A 337 17.91 -9.96 7.87
C SER A 337 18.68 -9.03 6.92
N PRO A 338 20.03 -9.01 6.98
CA PRO A 338 20.85 -8.14 6.14
C PRO A 338 20.53 -8.26 4.64
N SER A 339 20.65 -7.15 3.91
CA SER A 339 20.54 -7.07 2.46
C SER A 339 21.19 -5.79 1.94
N SER A 340 22.18 -5.92 1.05
CA SER A 340 22.81 -4.79 0.37
C SER A 340 21.81 -3.97 -0.44
N GLY A 341 20.86 -4.65 -1.11
CA GLY A 341 19.81 -4.00 -1.90
C GLY A 341 18.85 -3.15 -1.05
N ILE A 342 18.43 -3.65 0.12
CA ILE A 342 17.60 -2.86 1.04
C ILE A 342 18.37 -1.61 1.51
N ASN A 343 19.65 -1.76 1.88
CA ASN A 343 20.48 -0.62 2.29
C ASN A 343 20.60 0.44 1.20
N LYS A 344 20.81 0.00 -0.05
CA LYS A 344 21.01 0.90 -1.19
C LYS A 344 19.70 1.60 -1.60
N MET A 345 18.61 0.85 -1.70
CA MET A 345 17.36 1.35 -2.27
C MET A 345 16.40 1.97 -1.24
N LEU A 346 16.46 1.53 0.01
CA LEU A 346 15.54 1.91 1.08
C LEU A 346 16.29 2.26 2.38
N PRO A 347 17.27 3.19 2.31
CA PRO A 347 18.15 3.50 3.45
C PRO A 347 17.34 4.01 4.64
N GLY A 348 17.47 3.34 5.80
CA GLY A 348 16.81 3.73 7.05
C GLY A 348 15.31 3.46 7.13
N LEU A 349 14.70 2.85 6.11
CA LEU A 349 13.25 2.58 6.07
C LEU A 349 12.88 1.16 6.54
N VAL A 350 13.87 0.30 6.71
CA VAL A 350 13.74 -1.08 7.17
C VAL A 350 14.67 -1.30 8.36
N HIS A 351 14.17 -1.92 9.42
CA HIS A 351 15.01 -2.30 10.56
C HIS A 351 15.84 -3.54 10.17
N MET A 352 17.06 -3.32 9.65
CA MET A 352 17.96 -4.42 9.33
C MET A 352 18.74 -4.85 10.55
N VAL A 353 18.81 -6.17 10.78
CA VAL A 353 19.36 -6.79 11.97
C VAL A 353 20.24 -7.99 11.61
N ALA A 354 21.43 -8.06 12.19
CA ALA A 354 22.43 -9.09 11.90
C ALA A 354 22.53 -10.17 13.00
N ASN A 355 21.97 -9.88 14.19
CA ASN A 355 21.97 -10.78 15.33
C ASN A 355 20.68 -10.63 16.16
N GLU A 356 20.47 -11.54 17.08
CA GLU A 356 19.25 -11.63 17.90
C GLU A 356 19.08 -10.41 18.83
N GLY A 357 20.18 -9.88 19.38
CA GLY A 357 20.14 -8.69 20.22
C GLY A 357 19.62 -7.47 19.47
N GLU A 358 20.09 -7.25 18.25
CA GLU A 358 19.59 -6.19 17.36
C GLU A 358 18.12 -6.40 16.99
N ALA A 359 17.71 -7.66 16.72
CA ALA A 359 16.33 -7.97 16.40
C ALA A 359 15.38 -7.67 17.57
N ARG A 360 15.76 -8.08 18.79
CA ARG A 360 15.01 -7.75 20.01
C ARG A 360 14.94 -6.24 20.24
N ALA A 361 16.05 -5.54 20.11
CA ALA A 361 16.08 -4.09 20.28
C ALA A 361 15.17 -3.36 19.28
N ALA A 362 15.15 -3.78 18.00
CA ALA A 362 14.28 -3.22 16.99
C ALA A 362 12.79 -3.48 17.31
N LEU A 363 12.43 -4.70 17.69
CA LEU A 363 11.07 -5.06 18.08
C LEU A 363 10.62 -4.31 19.33
N GLN A 364 11.49 -4.18 20.33
CA GLN A 364 11.20 -3.45 21.56
C GLN A 364 11.01 -1.96 21.30
N LYS A 365 11.86 -1.34 20.47
CA LYS A 365 11.72 0.07 20.04
C LYS A 365 10.35 0.33 19.42
N ILE A 366 9.90 -0.53 18.50
CA ILE A 366 8.58 -0.41 17.85
C ILE A 366 7.42 -0.55 18.86
N LYS A 367 7.58 -1.44 19.86
CA LYS A 367 6.59 -1.69 20.91
C LYS A 367 6.51 -0.52 21.88
N ASP A 368 7.64 0.03 22.31
CA ASP A 368 7.72 1.06 23.35
C ASP A 368 7.29 2.44 22.84
N ASP A 369 7.54 2.74 21.55
CA ASP A 369 7.12 4.00 20.93
C ASP A 369 6.29 3.75 19.64
N PRO A 370 5.01 3.38 19.79
CA PRO A 370 4.12 3.12 18.64
C PRO A 370 3.92 4.35 17.74
N PHE A 371 4.07 5.56 18.28
CA PHE A 371 3.95 6.79 17.52
C PHE A 371 5.18 7.02 16.63
N ALA A 372 6.39 6.89 17.16
CA ALA A 372 7.60 6.96 16.34
C ALA A 372 7.59 5.88 15.25
N ALA A 373 7.15 4.68 15.58
CA ALA A 373 6.97 3.61 14.61
C ALA A 373 5.91 3.96 13.53
N GLN A 374 4.83 4.67 13.87
CA GLN A 374 3.85 5.17 12.89
C GLN A 374 4.48 6.20 11.95
N LEU A 375 5.30 7.09 12.48
CA LEU A 375 6.03 8.09 11.71
C LEU A 375 7.02 7.45 10.73
N GLU A 376 7.84 6.48 11.20
CA GLU A 376 8.77 5.72 10.36
C GLU A 376 8.02 4.98 9.23
N ARG A 377 6.89 4.34 9.54
CA ARG A 377 6.03 3.68 8.54
C ARG A 377 5.47 4.66 7.51
N HIS A 378 5.08 5.87 7.91
CA HIS A 378 4.58 6.88 6.99
C HIS A 378 5.68 7.36 6.02
N ARG A 379 6.90 7.59 6.50
CA ARG A 379 8.05 7.91 5.65
C ARG A 379 8.35 6.79 4.64
N ALA A 380 8.34 5.55 5.11
CA ALA A 380 8.53 4.39 4.22
C ALA A 380 7.41 4.25 3.18
N TYR A 381 6.15 4.39 3.60
CA TYR A 381 5.00 4.41 2.69
C TYR A 381 5.15 5.47 1.60
N ARG A 382 5.50 6.72 1.97
CA ARG A 382 5.73 7.82 1.04
C ARG A 382 6.80 7.50 0.02
N GLU A 383 7.95 7.00 0.47
CA GLU A 383 9.06 6.62 -0.40
C GLU A 383 8.64 5.56 -1.43
N ILE A 384 7.98 4.50 -0.96
CA ILE A 384 7.52 3.43 -1.84
C ILE A 384 6.49 3.95 -2.86
N MET A 385 5.50 4.72 -2.42
CA MET A 385 4.43 5.20 -3.29
C MET A 385 4.89 6.23 -4.31
N ARG A 386 5.98 6.95 -4.06
CA ARG A 386 6.57 7.91 -4.99
C ARG A 386 7.52 7.24 -5.98
N ASN A 387 8.42 6.37 -5.50
CA ASN A 387 9.61 5.96 -6.24
C ASN A 387 9.67 4.47 -6.56
N HIS A 388 8.89 3.63 -5.89
CA HIS A 388 9.00 2.17 -5.98
C HIS A 388 7.64 1.50 -6.26
N THR A 389 6.91 2.01 -7.26
CA THR A 389 5.65 1.41 -7.72
C THR A 389 5.82 0.68 -9.05
N TYR A 390 4.90 -0.24 -9.35
CA TYR A 390 4.83 -0.85 -10.68
C TYR A 390 4.51 0.17 -11.78
N GLY A 391 3.91 1.32 -11.43
CA GLY A 391 3.78 2.46 -12.34
C GLY A 391 5.14 3.05 -12.75
N ASN A 392 6.08 3.22 -11.79
CA ASN A 392 7.45 3.62 -12.09
C ASN A 392 8.15 2.58 -12.96
N ARG A 393 8.04 1.27 -12.64
CA ARG A 393 8.65 0.19 -13.43
C ARG A 393 8.07 0.12 -14.85
N ALA A 394 6.77 0.29 -15.01
CA ALA A 394 6.11 0.35 -16.31
C ALA A 394 6.64 1.53 -17.16
N ALA A 395 6.81 2.68 -16.53
CA ALA A 395 7.40 3.85 -17.19
C ALA A 395 8.87 3.60 -17.58
N ASP A 396 9.66 2.93 -16.74
CA ASP A 396 11.04 2.58 -17.03
C ASP A 396 11.15 1.65 -18.26
N VAL A 397 10.30 0.62 -18.33
CA VAL A 397 10.23 -0.27 -19.52
C VAL A 397 9.83 0.52 -20.77
N VAL A 398 8.76 1.33 -20.71
CA VAL A 398 8.28 2.13 -21.84
C VAL A 398 9.35 3.10 -22.32
N ARG A 399 10.11 3.72 -21.42
CA ARG A 399 11.20 4.66 -21.74
C ARG A 399 12.30 4.02 -22.56
N GLN A 400 12.63 2.77 -22.31
CA GLN A 400 13.67 2.04 -23.05
C GLN A 400 13.16 1.44 -24.35
N VAL A 401 11.95 0.90 -24.34
CA VAL A 401 11.44 0.05 -25.46
C VAL A 401 10.66 0.86 -26.48
N VAL A 402 9.78 1.76 -26.03
CA VAL A 402 8.86 2.56 -26.89
C VAL A 402 8.73 4.00 -26.37
N PRO A 403 9.82 4.77 -26.30
CA PRO A 403 9.87 6.09 -25.65
C PRO A 403 8.84 7.09 -26.19
N GLN A 404 8.41 6.95 -27.45
CA GLN A 404 7.38 7.78 -28.07
C GLN A 404 5.99 7.63 -27.39
N LEU A 405 5.77 6.58 -26.62
CA LEU A 405 4.53 6.36 -25.86
C LEU A 405 4.61 6.89 -24.42
N LEU A 406 5.79 7.35 -24.01
CA LEU A 406 5.95 8.01 -22.72
C LEU A 406 5.28 9.38 -22.83
N ALA A 407 4.00 9.46 -22.45
CA ALA A 407 3.32 10.76 -22.38
C ALA A 407 4.12 11.66 -21.42
N ALA A 408 4.26 12.94 -21.76
CA ALA A 408 4.80 13.93 -20.84
C ALA A 408 3.86 13.97 -19.61
N HIS A 409 4.20 13.22 -18.57
CA HIS A 409 3.43 13.14 -17.34
C HIS A 409 3.87 14.30 -16.45
N SER A 410 3.38 15.49 -16.75
CA SER A 410 3.38 16.54 -15.72
C SER A 410 2.48 16.07 -14.59
N PRO A 411 2.93 16.17 -13.33
CA PRO A 411 2.07 15.91 -12.17
C PRO A 411 0.78 16.76 -12.30
N PRO A 412 -0.38 16.28 -11.84
CA PRO A 412 -1.63 17.04 -11.96
C PRO A 412 -1.51 18.40 -11.25
N LEU A 413 -2.02 19.46 -11.85
CA LEU A 413 -2.04 20.78 -11.22
C LEU A 413 -2.96 20.76 -9.99
N VAL A 414 -2.48 21.31 -8.87
CA VAL A 414 -3.25 21.54 -7.65
C VAL A 414 -3.41 23.02 -7.40
N SER A 415 -4.65 23.51 -7.41
CA SER A 415 -4.97 24.90 -7.03
C SER A 415 -5.21 25.00 -5.52
N VAL A 416 -4.31 25.64 -4.79
CA VAL A 416 -4.49 25.92 -3.37
C VAL A 416 -5.33 27.18 -3.20
N VAL A 417 -6.45 27.04 -2.50
CA VAL A 417 -7.37 28.13 -2.17
C VAL A 417 -7.14 28.53 -0.73
N LEU A 418 -6.66 29.74 -0.55
CA LEU A 418 -6.43 30.41 0.73
C LEU A 418 -7.45 31.54 0.89
N THR A 419 -8.39 31.40 1.81
CA THR A 419 -9.36 32.44 2.13
C THR A 419 -9.06 33.02 3.51
N THR A 420 -8.94 34.33 3.62
CA THR A 420 -8.64 35.01 4.88
C THR A 420 -9.37 36.34 5.02
N ASN A 421 -9.80 36.66 6.23
CA ASN A 421 -10.29 37.97 6.62
C ASN A 421 -9.34 38.67 7.62
N ARG A 422 -8.13 38.13 7.81
CA ARG A 422 -7.13 38.58 8.80
C ARG A 422 -5.87 39.10 8.11
N PRO A 423 -5.68 40.41 7.95
CA PRO A 423 -4.51 40.99 7.27
C PRO A 423 -3.17 40.56 7.86
N ASP A 424 -3.10 40.38 9.17
CA ASP A 424 -1.89 39.96 9.89
C ASP A 424 -1.50 38.47 9.65
N ARG A 425 -2.41 37.64 9.15
CA ARG A 425 -2.18 36.20 8.92
C ARG A 425 -1.78 35.87 7.47
N VAL A 426 -2.06 36.72 6.50
CA VAL A 426 -1.92 36.42 5.06
C VAL A 426 -0.51 36.03 4.65
N ALA A 427 0.51 36.71 5.17
CA ALA A 427 1.92 36.41 4.84
C ALA A 427 2.33 35.01 5.33
N GLY A 428 1.95 34.61 6.55
CA GLY A 428 2.20 33.30 7.10
C GLY A 428 1.49 32.19 6.34
N ALA A 429 0.27 32.44 5.88
CA ALA A 429 -0.51 31.51 5.09
C ALA A 429 0.07 31.32 3.68
N ILE A 430 0.56 32.38 3.03
CA ILE A 430 1.29 32.30 1.76
C ILE A 430 2.56 31.45 1.95
N ALA A 431 3.32 31.65 3.03
CA ALA A 431 4.52 30.84 3.32
C ALA A 431 4.19 29.34 3.50
N ASN A 432 2.99 28.97 3.98
CA ASN A 432 2.55 27.58 4.01
C ASN A 432 2.39 26.97 2.62
N PHE A 433 1.97 27.77 1.63
CA PHE A 433 1.93 27.34 0.22
C PHE A 433 3.32 27.23 -0.39
N GLU A 434 4.17 28.24 -0.18
CA GLU A 434 5.50 28.29 -0.79
C GLU A 434 6.36 27.10 -0.42
N LYS A 435 6.35 26.69 0.85
CA LYS A 435 7.14 25.56 1.35
C LYS A 435 6.65 24.18 0.89
N GLN A 436 5.47 24.09 0.20
CA GLN A 436 5.02 22.82 -0.34
C GLN A 436 5.99 22.31 -1.40
N ASN A 437 6.51 21.10 -1.25
CA ASN A 437 7.43 20.46 -2.19
C ASN A 437 6.76 19.96 -3.48
N TYR A 438 5.44 20.01 -3.57
CA TYR A 438 4.70 19.69 -4.79
C TYR A 438 4.91 20.79 -5.84
N VAL A 439 5.45 20.40 -6.99
CA VAL A 439 5.95 21.39 -7.99
C VAL A 439 4.85 22.04 -8.83
N ASN A 440 3.83 21.28 -9.25
CA ASN A 440 2.77 21.77 -10.14
C ASN A 440 1.59 22.30 -9.32
N LYS A 441 1.72 23.50 -8.78
CA LYS A 441 0.75 24.12 -7.88
C LYS A 441 0.42 25.56 -8.27
N GLN A 442 -0.84 25.96 -8.06
CA GLN A 442 -1.37 27.32 -8.24
C GLN A 442 -1.85 27.86 -6.89
N LEU A 443 -1.68 29.15 -6.65
CA LEU A 443 -2.21 29.83 -5.46
C LEU A 443 -3.37 30.75 -5.83
N ILE A 444 -4.48 30.63 -5.10
CA ILE A 444 -5.62 31.56 -5.21
C ILE A 444 -5.89 32.11 -3.81
N VAL A 445 -5.59 33.39 -3.62
CA VAL A 445 -5.80 34.11 -2.35
C VAL A 445 -7.11 34.90 -2.44
N VAL A 446 -8.02 34.67 -1.50
CA VAL A 446 -9.27 35.43 -1.36
C VAL A 446 -9.20 36.27 -0.11
N LEU A 447 -9.20 37.58 -0.26
CA LEU A 447 -9.16 38.58 0.78
C LEU A 447 -10.59 39.05 1.09
N ASN A 448 -11.11 38.66 2.24
CA ASN A 448 -12.51 38.94 2.65
C ASN A 448 -12.55 39.94 3.81
N ASN A 449 -11.93 41.09 3.61
CA ASN A 449 -11.95 42.20 4.55
C ASN A 449 -11.52 43.48 3.81
N ASP A 450 -12.27 44.57 4.01
CA ASP A 450 -12.04 45.84 3.33
C ASP A 450 -10.74 46.54 3.81
N ALA A 451 -10.16 46.13 4.92
CA ALA A 451 -8.91 46.65 5.46
C ALA A 451 -7.63 46.11 4.75
N PHE A 452 -7.76 45.15 3.80
CA PHE A 452 -6.59 44.65 3.09
C PHE A 452 -5.99 45.65 2.11
N ASP A 453 -4.69 45.87 2.18
CA ASP A 453 -3.92 46.42 1.07
C ASP A 453 -3.69 45.34 0.00
N VAL A 454 -4.56 45.28 -0.98
CA VAL A 454 -4.55 44.31 -2.08
C VAL A 454 -3.26 44.42 -2.88
N THR A 455 -2.68 45.64 -3.03
CA THR A 455 -1.43 45.86 -3.78
C THR A 455 -0.26 45.25 -3.03
N ALA A 456 -0.20 45.44 -1.71
CA ALA A 456 0.82 44.81 -0.87
C ALA A 456 0.75 43.26 -0.95
N VAL A 457 -0.46 42.68 -0.88
CA VAL A 457 -0.62 41.21 -1.00
C VAL A 457 -0.21 40.70 -2.39
N ARG A 458 -0.56 41.43 -3.46
CA ARG A 458 -0.07 41.10 -4.82
C ARG A 458 1.45 41.16 -4.91
N GLY A 459 2.07 42.10 -4.21
CA GLY A 459 3.55 42.18 -4.11
C GLY A 459 4.16 40.94 -3.45
N LEU A 460 3.52 40.37 -2.40
CA LEU A 460 4.01 39.15 -1.74
C LEU A 460 4.08 37.93 -2.67
N ILE A 461 3.17 37.82 -3.64
CA ILE A 461 3.07 36.64 -4.54
C ILE A 461 3.56 36.94 -5.97
N ALA A 462 4.13 38.13 -6.24
CA ALA A 462 4.55 38.53 -7.59
C ALA A 462 5.65 37.64 -8.21
N HIS A 463 6.37 36.91 -7.39
CA HIS A 463 7.41 35.96 -7.81
C HIS A 463 6.87 34.56 -8.14
N LEU A 464 5.58 34.29 -7.91
CA LEU A 464 4.96 33.00 -8.20
C LEU A 464 4.37 33.00 -9.62
N ASP A 465 4.76 32.00 -10.42
CA ASP A 465 4.33 31.90 -11.83
C ASP A 465 2.79 31.71 -11.99
N SER A 466 2.14 31.10 -11.01
CA SER A 466 0.70 30.82 -11.04
C SER A 466 0.05 31.20 -9.72
N ALA A 467 -0.29 32.51 -9.59
CA ALA A 467 -0.96 33.02 -8.41
C ALA A 467 -2.00 34.10 -8.77
N LYS A 468 -3.13 34.10 -8.03
CA LYS A 468 -4.24 35.06 -8.21
C LYS A 468 -4.65 35.63 -6.86
N VAL A 469 -5.01 36.93 -6.81
CA VAL A 469 -5.60 37.61 -5.64
C VAL A 469 -6.98 38.11 -6.01
N LEU A 470 -7.97 37.70 -5.22
CA LEU A 470 -9.36 38.15 -5.30
C LEU A 470 -9.68 38.97 -4.04
N SER A 471 -10.31 40.13 -4.20
CA SER A 471 -10.83 40.93 -3.08
C SER A 471 -12.33 40.79 -3.04
N VAL A 472 -12.87 40.53 -1.87
CA VAL A 472 -14.30 40.31 -1.60
C VAL A 472 -14.70 41.14 -0.41
N PRO A 473 -15.84 41.88 -0.44
CA PRO A 473 -16.33 42.64 0.71
C PRO A 473 -16.44 41.79 1.96
N GLU A 474 -16.22 42.42 3.15
CA GLU A 474 -16.19 41.72 4.43
C GLU A 474 -17.53 41.10 4.85
N ASP A 475 -18.64 41.57 4.29
CA ASP A 475 -20.00 41.07 4.54
C ASP A 475 -20.30 39.70 3.88
N ARG A 476 -19.42 39.22 3.01
CA ARG A 476 -19.59 37.95 2.32
C ARG A 476 -19.22 36.75 3.21
N THR A 477 -20.00 35.68 3.07
CA THR A 477 -19.73 34.43 3.81
C THR A 477 -18.49 33.72 3.27
N LEU A 478 -17.85 32.89 4.11
CA LEU A 478 -16.76 32.00 3.68
C LEU A 478 -17.18 31.15 2.47
N ALA A 479 -18.41 30.64 2.44
CA ALA A 479 -18.95 29.86 1.33
C ALA A 479 -18.97 30.66 0.01
N ALA A 480 -19.36 31.94 0.06
CA ALA A 480 -19.33 32.81 -1.12
C ALA A 480 -17.89 33.05 -1.62
N CYS A 481 -16.96 33.29 -0.71
CA CYS A 481 -15.53 33.43 -1.03
C CYS A 481 -14.98 32.18 -1.67
N LEU A 482 -15.26 30.99 -1.15
CA LEU A 482 -14.82 29.71 -1.71
C LEU A 482 -15.45 29.47 -3.09
N ASN A 483 -16.75 29.72 -3.28
CA ASN A 483 -17.40 29.59 -4.58
C ASN A 483 -16.81 30.55 -5.64
N LEU A 484 -16.40 31.75 -5.24
CA LEU A 484 -15.72 32.69 -6.12
C LEU A 484 -14.34 32.15 -6.53
N ALA A 485 -13.56 31.65 -5.55
CA ALA A 485 -12.25 31.05 -5.81
C ALA A 485 -12.34 29.86 -6.79
N MET A 486 -13.40 29.04 -6.70
CA MET A 486 -13.60 27.88 -7.59
C MET A 486 -13.71 28.25 -9.08
N LYS A 487 -14.03 29.50 -9.42
CA LYS A 487 -14.05 29.98 -10.82
C LYS A 487 -12.64 30.19 -11.38
N GLU A 488 -11.66 30.34 -10.49
CA GLU A 488 -10.25 30.59 -10.82
C GLU A 488 -9.38 29.34 -10.69
N VAL A 489 -9.97 28.21 -10.30
CA VAL A 489 -9.28 26.91 -10.14
C VAL A 489 -9.02 26.31 -11.52
N ASP A 490 -7.73 26.24 -11.90
CA ASP A 490 -7.26 25.62 -13.13
C ASP A 490 -6.83 24.16 -12.91
N GLY A 491 -6.63 23.77 -11.65
CA GLY A 491 -6.12 22.46 -11.25
C GLY A 491 -7.07 21.29 -11.46
N THR A 492 -6.50 20.10 -11.71
CA THR A 492 -7.22 18.82 -11.62
C THR A 492 -7.78 18.61 -10.20
N TYR A 493 -7.04 19.08 -9.23
CA TYR A 493 -7.42 19.11 -7.82
C TYR A 493 -7.36 20.53 -7.28
N TRP A 494 -8.16 20.80 -6.26
CA TRP A 494 -7.98 21.97 -5.41
C TRP A 494 -7.81 21.57 -3.95
N ALA A 495 -7.07 22.38 -3.21
CA ALA A 495 -6.81 22.18 -1.78
C ALA A 495 -7.20 23.42 -1.00
N LYS A 496 -7.89 23.26 0.12
CA LYS A 496 -8.22 24.36 1.04
C LYS A 496 -7.09 24.52 2.05
N PHE A 497 -6.57 25.74 2.17
CA PHE A 497 -5.65 26.13 3.24
C PHE A 497 -6.32 27.18 4.12
N ASP A 498 -6.30 26.95 5.44
CA ASP A 498 -6.74 27.93 6.43
C ASP A 498 -5.56 28.81 6.87
N ASP A 499 -5.81 30.07 7.15
CA ASP A 499 -4.77 31.07 7.42
C ASP A 499 -4.15 30.97 8.81
N ASP A 500 -4.75 30.18 9.71
CA ASP A 500 -4.30 29.95 11.08
C ASP A 500 -3.73 28.54 11.32
N ASP A 501 -3.81 27.64 10.36
CA ASP A 501 -3.30 26.28 10.47
C ASP A 501 -1.86 26.14 9.94
N LEU A 502 -1.19 25.05 10.31
CA LEU A 502 0.16 24.74 9.83
C LEU A 502 0.14 23.57 8.86
N TYR A 503 0.79 23.76 7.70
CA TYR A 503 0.92 22.75 6.66
C TYR A 503 2.38 22.41 6.45
N GLY A 504 2.76 21.15 6.58
CA GLY A 504 4.11 20.65 6.31
C GLY A 504 4.41 20.61 4.79
N GLU A 505 5.69 20.57 4.45
CA GLU A 505 6.14 20.61 3.04
C GLU A 505 5.59 19.45 2.18
N ASN A 506 5.29 18.30 2.79
CA ASN A 506 4.79 17.11 2.11
C ASN A 506 3.25 17.02 2.10
N TYR A 507 2.52 18.04 2.60
CA TYR A 507 1.07 17.95 2.78
C TYR A 507 0.32 17.66 1.46
N LEU A 508 0.57 18.44 0.41
CA LEU A 508 -0.10 18.26 -0.89
C LEU A 508 0.31 16.94 -1.54
N SER A 509 1.60 16.67 -1.57
CA SER A 509 2.12 15.46 -2.22
C SER A 509 1.64 14.19 -1.54
N ASP A 510 1.56 14.13 -0.19
CA ASP A 510 1.03 12.98 0.54
C ASP A 510 -0.48 12.80 0.34
N ALA A 511 -1.25 13.89 0.34
CA ALA A 511 -2.69 13.80 0.08
C ALA A 511 -3.00 13.21 -1.31
N LEU A 512 -2.21 13.57 -2.32
CA LEU A 512 -2.38 13.06 -3.68
C LEU A 512 -2.08 11.57 -3.83
N LEU A 513 -1.23 10.99 -2.96
CA LEU A 513 -0.96 9.54 -2.98
C LEU A 513 -2.24 8.73 -2.76
N ALA A 514 -3.18 9.22 -1.97
CA ALA A 514 -4.43 8.51 -1.69
C ALA A 514 -5.31 8.34 -2.94
N PHE A 515 -5.23 9.25 -3.91
CA PHE A 515 -5.96 9.13 -5.17
C PHE A 515 -5.42 8.04 -6.11
N GLN A 516 -4.23 7.50 -5.84
CA GLN A 516 -3.68 6.40 -6.65
C GLN A 516 -4.40 5.07 -6.39
N TYR A 517 -4.97 4.87 -5.19
CA TYR A 517 -5.53 3.60 -4.77
C TYR A 517 -6.96 3.65 -4.23
N THR A 518 -7.55 4.84 -4.10
CA THR A 518 -8.95 5.01 -3.68
C THR A 518 -9.82 5.49 -4.82
N ASP A 519 -11.12 5.24 -4.74
CA ASP A 519 -12.14 5.83 -5.61
C ASP A 519 -12.79 7.08 -4.97
N ALA A 520 -12.15 7.64 -3.94
CA ALA A 520 -12.57 8.88 -3.33
C ALA A 520 -12.35 10.07 -4.28
N GLN A 521 -13.30 10.99 -4.31
CA GLN A 521 -13.16 12.27 -4.99
C GLN A 521 -12.69 13.38 -4.04
N VAL A 522 -12.67 13.11 -2.74
CA VAL A 522 -12.21 14.01 -1.69
C VAL A 522 -11.29 13.26 -0.74
N VAL A 523 -10.13 13.85 -0.48
CA VAL A 523 -9.18 13.40 0.53
C VAL A 523 -9.04 14.48 1.57
N GLY A 524 -8.96 14.10 2.84
CA GLY A 524 -8.71 14.98 3.96
C GLY A 524 -8.20 14.20 5.16
N LYS A 525 -8.24 14.78 6.35
CA LYS A 525 -7.76 14.15 7.58
C LYS A 525 -8.88 14.14 8.64
N ALA A 526 -9.37 12.96 9.02
CA ALA A 526 -10.24 12.79 10.17
C ALA A 526 -9.42 12.63 11.46
N ALA A 527 -8.29 11.92 11.39
CA ALA A 527 -7.24 11.95 12.40
C ALA A 527 -6.23 13.05 12.01
N TYR A 528 -5.93 13.97 12.92
CA TYR A 528 -5.02 15.08 12.67
C TYR A 528 -4.43 15.63 13.97
N PHE A 529 -3.36 16.40 13.86
CA PHE A 529 -2.74 17.04 15.03
C PHE A 529 -3.36 18.41 15.32
N ALA A 530 -3.37 18.76 16.58
CA ALA A 530 -3.82 20.07 17.05
C ALA A 530 -2.89 20.60 18.14
N LYS A 531 -2.75 21.92 18.20
CA LYS A 531 -2.12 22.64 19.31
C LYS A 531 -2.92 23.87 19.67
N PHE A 532 -2.76 24.36 20.89
CA PHE A 532 -3.28 25.65 21.30
C PHE A 532 -2.18 26.71 21.22
N GLU A 533 -2.53 27.95 20.84
CA GLU A 533 -1.61 29.07 20.88
C GLU A 533 -1.12 29.27 22.33
N GLY A 534 0.19 29.43 22.49
CA GLY A 534 0.81 29.57 23.82
C GLY A 534 1.12 28.24 24.53
N ASP A 535 0.64 27.08 24.01
CA ASP A 535 1.00 25.76 24.51
C ASP A 535 2.11 25.13 23.68
N ASP A 536 3.02 24.42 24.32
CA ASP A 536 4.01 23.57 23.64
C ASP A 536 3.48 22.16 23.36
N GLU A 537 2.34 21.81 23.95
CA GLU A 537 1.76 20.47 23.88
C GLU A 537 1.00 20.26 22.56
N ILE A 538 1.22 19.08 21.97
CA ILE A 538 0.56 18.64 20.73
C ILE A 538 -0.40 17.51 21.07
N TYR A 539 -1.53 17.48 20.39
CA TYR A 539 -2.57 16.48 20.57
C TYR A 539 -2.89 15.80 19.25
N LEU A 540 -2.97 14.45 19.23
CA LEU A 540 -3.53 13.69 18.12
C LEU A 540 -5.04 13.52 18.34
N ARG A 541 -5.83 14.17 17.49
CA ARG A 541 -7.29 14.04 17.51
C ARG A 541 -7.75 12.80 16.75
N HIS A 542 -8.84 12.19 17.26
CA HIS A 542 -9.52 11.06 16.62
C HIS A 542 -8.58 9.94 16.16
N LYS A 543 -7.63 9.55 17.02
CA LYS A 543 -6.67 8.47 16.78
C LYS A 543 -7.34 7.25 16.18
N GLY A 544 -6.77 6.70 15.09
CA GLY A 544 -7.28 5.51 14.38
C GLY A 544 -8.39 5.81 13.38
N LYS A 545 -8.66 7.09 13.05
CA LYS A 545 -9.57 7.50 11.97
C LYS A 545 -8.84 7.85 10.67
N ASP A 546 -7.58 7.44 10.55
CA ASP A 546 -6.74 7.52 9.36
C ASP A 546 -6.95 6.29 8.45
N HIS A 547 -6.56 6.42 7.19
CA HIS A 547 -6.58 5.39 6.15
C HIS A 547 -7.91 4.66 5.94
N GLN A 548 -9.03 5.40 6.01
CA GLN A 548 -10.37 4.84 5.81
C GLN A 548 -11.37 5.87 5.23
N TYR A 549 -12.46 5.36 4.67
CA TYR A 549 -13.56 6.23 4.26
C TYR A 549 -14.28 6.81 5.46
N MET A 550 -14.52 8.12 5.42
CA MET A 550 -15.14 8.86 6.50
C MET A 550 -16.27 9.74 5.99
N LYS A 551 -17.25 10.00 6.83
CA LYS A 551 -18.29 11.00 6.54
C LYS A 551 -17.80 12.42 6.74
N ARG A 552 -16.81 12.62 7.62
CA ARG A 552 -16.27 13.93 7.97
C ARG A 552 -14.75 13.88 8.12
N VAL A 553 -14.11 14.93 7.64
CA VAL A 553 -12.69 15.24 7.81
C VAL A 553 -12.57 16.68 8.31
N CYS A 554 -11.41 17.10 8.77
CA CYS A 554 -11.15 18.50 9.16
C CYS A 554 -11.26 19.41 7.93
N GLY A 555 -11.98 20.52 8.05
CA GLY A 555 -12.27 21.44 6.94
C GLY A 555 -11.03 22.05 6.30
N GLY A 556 -10.00 22.38 7.12
CA GLY A 556 -8.71 22.88 6.64
C GLY A 556 -7.85 21.83 5.91
N THR A 557 -8.34 20.58 5.77
CA THR A 557 -7.57 19.49 5.16
C THR A 557 -8.15 18.98 3.84
N LEU A 558 -9.06 19.70 3.23
CA LEU A 558 -9.73 19.26 2.01
C LEU A 558 -8.80 19.34 0.79
N VAL A 559 -8.60 18.20 0.12
CA VAL A 559 -8.05 18.10 -1.23
C VAL A 559 -9.09 17.40 -2.09
N VAL A 560 -9.58 18.07 -3.12
CA VAL A 560 -10.80 17.70 -3.83
C VAL A 560 -10.54 17.63 -5.33
N HIS A 561 -11.03 16.57 -5.98
CA HIS A 561 -11.03 16.50 -7.45
C HIS A 561 -11.96 17.58 -8.00
N ASN A 562 -11.48 18.42 -8.92
CA ASN A 562 -12.20 19.63 -9.37
C ASN A 562 -13.58 19.33 -9.99
N GLU A 563 -13.78 18.14 -10.57
CA GLU A 563 -15.09 17.74 -11.10
C GLU A 563 -16.21 17.68 -10.03
N VAL A 564 -15.86 17.58 -8.75
CA VAL A 564 -16.83 17.62 -7.64
C VAL A 564 -17.60 18.92 -7.66
N MET A 565 -16.93 20.04 -7.97
CA MET A 565 -17.54 21.39 -7.97
C MET A 565 -18.59 21.60 -9.06
N ARG A 566 -18.64 20.70 -10.07
CA ARG A 566 -19.73 20.68 -11.06
C ARG A 566 -21.04 20.14 -10.48
N ARG A 567 -20.95 19.35 -9.40
CA ARG A 567 -22.09 18.66 -8.78
C ARG A 567 -22.52 19.29 -7.46
N VAL A 568 -21.56 19.81 -6.67
CA VAL A 568 -21.78 20.38 -5.34
C VAL A 568 -21.04 21.69 -5.23
N LYS A 569 -21.72 22.72 -4.72
CA LYS A 569 -21.14 24.02 -4.37
C LYS A 569 -21.25 24.25 -2.88
N PHE A 570 -20.47 25.18 -2.36
CA PHE A 570 -20.65 25.66 -0.99
C PHE A 570 -21.98 26.40 -0.86
N ASN A 571 -22.72 26.15 0.23
CA ASN A 571 -24.01 26.79 0.47
C ASN A 571 -23.79 28.17 1.09
N GLU A 572 -23.99 29.24 0.29
CA GLU A 572 -23.76 30.62 0.68
C GLU A 572 -24.72 31.13 1.75
N ALA A 573 -25.87 30.47 1.95
CA ALA A 573 -26.83 30.83 3.01
C ALA A 573 -26.34 30.42 4.40
N VAL A 574 -25.29 29.62 4.51
CA VAL A 574 -24.72 29.15 5.78
C VAL A 574 -23.70 30.16 6.29
N ALA A 575 -24.01 30.83 7.40
CA ALA A 575 -23.11 31.82 8.00
C ALA A 575 -21.87 31.20 8.69
N LYS A 576 -22.04 30.04 9.34
CA LYS A 576 -20.96 29.31 10.04
C LYS A 576 -20.97 27.85 9.67
N GLY A 577 -19.79 27.21 9.56
CA GLY A 577 -19.67 25.77 9.29
C GLY A 577 -19.80 25.35 7.82
N ALA A 578 -19.38 26.22 6.90
CA ALA A 578 -19.40 25.96 5.44
C ALA A 578 -18.78 24.61 5.05
N ASP A 579 -17.64 24.23 5.66
CA ASP A 579 -16.97 22.94 5.39
C ASP A 579 -17.80 21.73 5.83
N SER A 580 -18.45 21.83 7.01
CA SER A 580 -19.30 20.74 7.53
C SER A 580 -20.54 20.53 6.69
N GLU A 581 -21.12 21.62 6.19
CA GLU A 581 -22.27 21.61 5.30
C GLU A 581 -21.88 21.06 3.91
N PHE A 582 -20.74 21.50 3.36
CA PHE A 582 -20.20 20.96 2.12
C PHE A 582 -19.98 19.44 2.20
N LEU A 583 -19.33 18.95 3.27
CA LEU A 583 -19.13 17.52 3.49
C LEU A 583 -20.45 16.75 3.62
N ARG A 584 -21.52 17.36 4.15
CA ARG A 584 -22.86 16.76 4.18
C ARG A 584 -23.46 16.67 2.78
N SER A 585 -23.40 17.75 2.01
CA SER A 585 -23.89 17.79 0.62
C SER A 585 -23.17 16.78 -0.29
N LEU A 586 -21.87 16.54 -0.07
CA LEU A 586 -21.12 15.48 -0.76
C LEU A 586 -21.75 14.10 -0.52
N GLN A 587 -22.13 13.80 0.73
CA GLN A 587 -22.74 12.50 1.07
C GLN A 587 -24.10 12.31 0.40
N GLU A 588 -24.91 13.37 0.32
CA GLU A 588 -26.24 13.35 -0.30
C GLU A 588 -26.18 12.98 -1.79
N VAL A 589 -25.09 13.35 -2.47
CA VAL A 589 -24.87 13.01 -3.89
C VAL A 589 -23.94 11.79 -4.10
N GLY A 590 -23.61 11.07 -3.02
CA GLY A 590 -22.82 9.84 -3.09
C GLY A 590 -21.32 10.02 -3.36
N ILE A 591 -20.76 11.21 -3.13
CA ILE A 591 -19.33 11.48 -3.25
C ILE A 591 -18.61 10.91 -2.03
N LYS A 592 -17.54 10.13 -2.30
CA LYS A 592 -16.76 9.48 -1.26
C LYS A 592 -15.64 10.36 -0.75
N VAL A 593 -15.51 10.41 0.59
CA VAL A 593 -14.45 11.12 1.31
C VAL A 593 -13.53 10.10 1.97
N TYR A 594 -12.22 10.25 1.79
CA TYR A 594 -11.20 9.39 2.38
C TYR A 594 -10.34 10.16 3.37
N SER A 595 -10.14 9.61 4.55
CA SER A 595 -9.18 10.12 5.53
C SER A 595 -7.82 9.49 5.27
N ALA A 596 -6.85 10.30 4.88
CA ALA A 596 -5.46 9.89 4.71
C ALA A 596 -4.71 9.78 6.05
N ASP A 597 -3.39 9.87 6.04
CA ASP A 597 -2.54 9.93 7.23
C ASP A 597 -2.79 11.20 8.08
N PRO A 598 -2.35 11.24 9.36
CA PRO A 598 -2.51 12.43 10.21
C PRO A 598 -1.40 13.47 10.06
N PHE A 599 -0.28 13.17 9.36
CA PHE A 599 0.93 14.00 9.31
C PHE A 599 0.81 15.22 8.40
N ASN A 600 1.78 16.11 8.50
CA ASN A 600 1.92 17.34 7.70
C ASN A 600 0.76 18.35 7.81
N PHE A 601 -0.04 18.25 8.87
CA PHE A 601 -1.09 19.23 9.21
C PHE A 601 -1.24 19.36 10.72
N VAL A 602 -1.31 20.59 11.20
CA VAL A 602 -1.65 20.91 12.60
C VAL A 602 -2.73 21.97 12.61
N GLN A 603 -3.86 21.64 13.19
CA GLN A 603 -4.87 22.64 13.52
C GLN A 603 -4.39 23.48 14.71
N VAL A 604 -4.26 24.78 14.52
CA VAL A 604 -3.89 25.72 15.58
C VAL A 604 -5.16 26.35 16.16
N ARG A 605 -5.33 26.25 17.47
CA ARG A 605 -6.47 26.82 18.19
C ARG A 605 -6.03 27.97 19.04
N SER A 606 -6.70 29.14 18.90
CA SER A 606 -6.52 30.25 19.82
C SER A 606 -6.97 29.87 21.23
N ALA A 607 -6.33 30.42 22.24
CA ALA A 607 -6.79 30.34 23.63
C ALA A 607 -8.18 30.98 23.83
N ASN A 608 -8.54 31.95 22.99
CA ASN A 608 -9.87 32.59 22.98
C ASN A 608 -10.82 31.84 22.02
N PRO A 609 -11.84 31.10 22.50
CA PRO A 609 -12.78 30.36 21.66
C PRO A 609 -13.54 31.22 20.64
N VAL A 610 -13.78 32.49 20.94
CA VAL A 610 -14.56 33.41 20.10
C VAL A 610 -13.83 33.81 18.82
N SER A 611 -12.49 33.65 18.77
CA SER A 611 -11.68 33.96 17.58
C SER A 611 -11.82 32.91 16.45
N HIS A 612 -12.51 31.81 16.70
CA HIS A 612 -12.73 30.75 15.72
C HIS A 612 -14.20 30.62 15.33
N THR A 613 -14.44 30.21 14.09
CA THR A 613 -15.79 29.90 13.57
C THR A 613 -16.49 28.81 14.39
N TRP A 614 -15.71 27.82 14.91
CA TRP A 614 -16.19 26.78 15.81
C TRP A 614 -15.80 27.08 17.25
N GLU A 615 -16.75 27.67 17.98
CA GLU A 615 -16.60 28.04 19.39
C GLU A 615 -16.76 26.80 20.27
N ILE A 616 -15.65 26.18 20.66
CA ILE A 616 -15.61 25.05 21.59
C ILE A 616 -14.56 25.31 22.67
N ASP A 617 -14.88 25.02 23.92
CA ASP A 617 -13.92 25.11 25.01
C ASP A 617 -12.83 24.03 24.93
N LYS A 618 -11.64 24.32 25.47
CA LYS A 618 -10.47 23.45 25.43
C LYS A 618 -10.76 22.05 25.99
N LYS A 619 -11.51 21.95 27.10
CA LYS A 619 -11.81 20.67 27.75
C LYS A 619 -12.65 19.78 26.86
N SER A 620 -13.71 20.30 26.27
CA SER A 620 -14.58 19.57 25.33
C SER A 620 -13.84 19.21 24.04
N TYR A 621 -12.98 20.11 23.53
CA TYR A 621 -12.14 19.83 22.36
C TYR A 621 -11.19 18.64 22.60
N LEU A 622 -10.60 18.55 23.80
CA LEU A 622 -9.62 17.52 24.15
C LEU A 622 -10.22 16.14 24.46
N GLN A 623 -11.53 16.00 24.64
CA GLN A 623 -12.19 14.70 24.92
C GLN A 623 -11.88 13.62 23.87
N SER A 624 -11.65 14.00 22.61
CA SER A 624 -11.31 13.09 21.51
C SER A 624 -9.85 13.20 21.09
N SER A 625 -8.98 13.64 21.97
CA SER A 625 -7.57 13.92 21.71
C SER A 625 -6.66 13.10 22.62
N THR A 626 -5.52 12.67 22.08
CA THR A 626 -4.46 11.99 22.83
C THR A 626 -3.26 12.93 22.90
N PRO A 627 -2.77 13.32 24.09
CA PRO A 627 -1.59 14.16 24.20
C PRO A 627 -0.34 13.42 23.75
N LEU A 628 0.59 14.12 23.11
CA LEU A 628 1.87 13.61 22.64
C LEU A 628 3.00 14.23 23.47
N GLN A 629 3.19 13.72 24.67
CA GLN A 629 4.17 14.26 25.63
C GLN A 629 5.59 14.25 25.06
N GLY A 630 6.35 15.35 25.29
CA GLY A 630 7.73 15.50 24.87
C GLY A 630 7.95 15.61 23.36
N ARG A 631 6.89 15.82 22.56
CA ARG A 631 6.94 15.95 21.10
C ARG A 631 6.77 17.41 20.67
N THR A 632 7.45 17.79 19.57
CA THR A 632 7.31 19.11 18.95
C THR A 632 6.72 19.00 17.55
N VAL A 633 6.15 20.11 17.05
CA VAL A 633 5.55 20.16 15.70
C VAL A 633 6.58 19.78 14.64
N SER A 634 7.79 20.37 14.71
CA SER A 634 8.82 20.22 13.68
C SER A 634 9.42 18.83 13.58
N ASN A 635 9.54 18.10 14.69
CA ASN A 635 10.17 16.77 14.69
C ASN A 635 9.18 15.60 14.67
N THR A 636 7.88 15.90 14.78
CA THR A 636 6.86 14.88 15.02
C THR A 636 5.76 14.88 13.96
N VAL A 637 5.38 16.04 13.48
CA VAL A 637 4.20 16.21 12.62
C VAL A 637 4.59 16.60 11.20
N MET A 638 5.54 17.52 11.07
CA MET A 638 6.02 18.02 9.76
C MET A 638 7.14 17.10 9.24
N VAL A 639 6.79 16.13 8.42
CA VAL A 639 7.68 15.02 8.03
C VAL A 639 7.64 14.72 6.54
#